data_b27eca8cb4ab8b024bfab281aaedc836
#
_entry.id   b27eca8cb4ab8b024bfab281aaedc836
#
_cell.length_a   1.000
_cell.length_b   1.000
_cell.length_c   1.000
_cell.angle_alpha   90.00
_cell.angle_beta   90.00
_cell.angle_gamma   90.00
#
_symmetry.space_group_name_H-M   'P 1'
#
loop_
_entity.id
_entity.type
_entity.pdbx_description
1 polymer ?
#
loop_
_entity_poly.entity_id
_entity_poly.type
_entity_poly.pdbx_seq_one_letter_code
_entity_poly.pdbx_strand_id
1 'polypeptide(L)'
;MTNYAAALAAQFHLKEQQTAKLIELIDAGNTIPFIARYRKEEHGSLDDQTIRTVYERLQYLRNLDTRKTEVRELIEGTGNLTPEIEKSLTDAATLAEIDDIYRPFRPKRKTRAGMAKERGLEPLAKKILAQEKGVDPMRLAEGYVNAEKDVNTPEDALNGAKDIIAETISDDAVMRRRLRMAAMAQGVITSRAAKDEDSVYRMYYEFSQPAAKIAGHRVLALDRGEREGLLKVSLEMDDVRGQAILTSAYVKGNSACSEVVREAAVDAYGRLIFPSIEREIRAELTEKACDNAIKVFSVNLRQLLMQPPVKGRVTIGLDPGYRTGCKVAVVDATGKVLDTGVIYPTHSEARVREAKQTLVRLIKKYGVTLIAIGNGTASKETEIFTDETLRENHLDIDYMVVNEAGASVYSASKLAAAEYPEYDLTLRSAVSIAHRLQDPLAELVKIDPKAIGVGQYQHDMPAKRLDEALGGVVEACVNAVGVDLNTASPSLLENIAGISSAVAKNIVAYRQENGAFTTRAQIKKVPKLGPKAFEQCAGFLRVPESKNILDHTGVHPESYDAAGTLLTACGYDLKKAPEGGFKGLKEKAEKLGIAKLAVQCGVGEPTLKDIIAELEKPGRDPRDELPSPILRSDIKDMKDLKPGMEMRGTVRNVIDFGAFVDIGVHQDGLVHITQISDKFVRHPSDVLKVGDIVTVWVLAVDVARGRISLTMKKPKEQQN
;
A
#
# COMPACT_ATOMS: atom_id res chain seq x y z
N MET A 1 19.21 -25.16 -8.23
CA MET A 1 18.73 -23.76 -8.36
C MET A 1 17.25 -23.76 -8.57
N THR A 2 16.54 -22.93 -7.83
CA THR A 2 15.08 -22.81 -7.91
C THR A 2 14.68 -22.33 -9.31
N ASN A 3 13.77 -23.04 -9.98
CA ASN A 3 13.16 -22.52 -11.20
C ASN A 3 12.13 -21.45 -10.82
N TYR A 4 12.58 -20.19 -10.70
CA TYR A 4 11.72 -19.07 -10.34
C TYR A 4 10.54 -18.90 -11.30
N ALA A 5 10.75 -19.14 -12.60
CA ALA A 5 9.69 -18.98 -13.59
C ALA A 5 8.56 -19.97 -13.35
N ALA A 6 8.86 -21.25 -13.12
CA ALA A 6 7.86 -22.27 -12.80
C ALA A 6 7.16 -21.99 -11.46
N ALA A 7 7.91 -21.60 -10.42
CA ALA A 7 7.35 -21.32 -9.10
C ALA A 7 6.37 -20.12 -9.14
N LEU A 8 6.74 -19.04 -9.81
CA LEU A 8 5.90 -17.85 -9.97
C LEU A 8 4.69 -18.14 -10.88
N ALA A 9 4.89 -18.90 -11.98
CA ALA A 9 3.81 -19.30 -12.87
C ALA A 9 2.71 -20.09 -12.12
N ALA A 10 3.12 -21.05 -11.30
CA ALA A 10 2.19 -21.84 -10.48
C ALA A 10 1.45 -20.97 -9.45
N GLN A 11 2.15 -20.05 -8.77
CA GLN A 11 1.57 -19.20 -7.72
C GLN A 11 0.58 -18.17 -8.27
N PHE A 12 0.87 -17.58 -9.43
CA PHE A 12 0.06 -16.51 -10.02
C PHE A 12 -0.84 -16.96 -11.17
N HIS A 13 -0.92 -18.27 -11.41
CA HIS A 13 -1.70 -18.87 -12.51
C HIS A 13 -1.33 -18.31 -13.90
N LEU A 14 -0.04 -18.08 -14.11
CA LEU A 14 0.54 -17.57 -15.34
C LEU A 14 1.19 -18.72 -16.15
N LYS A 15 1.53 -18.44 -17.41
CA LYS A 15 2.33 -19.39 -18.21
C LYS A 15 3.82 -19.22 -17.84
N GLU A 16 4.56 -20.34 -17.75
CA GLU A 16 5.98 -20.31 -17.40
C GLU A 16 6.82 -19.46 -18.37
N GLN A 17 6.50 -19.47 -19.66
CA GLN A 17 7.16 -18.61 -20.63
C GLN A 17 6.95 -17.12 -20.37
N GLN A 18 5.74 -16.71 -19.91
CA GLN A 18 5.45 -15.31 -19.55
C GLN A 18 6.26 -14.88 -18.33
N THR A 19 6.32 -15.73 -17.31
CA THR A 19 7.10 -15.42 -16.10
C THR A 19 8.60 -15.41 -16.37
N ALA A 20 9.10 -16.31 -17.23
CA ALA A 20 10.49 -16.30 -17.63
C ALA A 20 10.87 -15.01 -18.36
N LYS A 21 10.07 -14.57 -19.31
CA LYS A 21 10.28 -13.32 -20.02
C LYS A 21 10.17 -12.10 -19.11
N LEU A 22 9.22 -12.10 -18.18
CA LEU A 22 9.10 -11.04 -17.19
C LEU A 22 10.36 -10.93 -16.30
N ILE A 23 10.92 -12.08 -15.87
CA ILE A 23 12.17 -12.11 -15.09
C ILE A 23 13.33 -11.55 -15.91
N GLU A 24 13.45 -11.94 -17.19
CA GLU A 24 14.48 -11.41 -18.10
C GLU A 24 14.39 -9.87 -18.22
N LEU A 25 13.19 -9.32 -18.40
CA LEU A 25 12.95 -7.89 -18.47
C LEU A 25 13.33 -7.17 -17.18
N ILE A 26 12.97 -7.74 -16.03
CA ILE A 26 13.34 -7.21 -14.71
C ILE A 26 14.86 -7.22 -14.52
N ASP A 27 15.52 -8.32 -14.85
CA ASP A 27 16.97 -8.48 -14.70
C ASP A 27 17.76 -7.60 -15.67
N ALA A 28 17.18 -7.26 -16.81
CA ALA A 28 17.72 -6.24 -17.72
C ALA A 28 17.59 -4.81 -17.17
N GLY A 29 17.01 -4.62 -15.97
CA GLY A 29 16.88 -3.33 -15.29
C GLY A 29 15.79 -2.43 -15.88
N ASN A 30 14.76 -3.01 -16.50
CA ASN A 30 13.60 -2.25 -16.94
C ASN A 30 12.70 -1.91 -15.75
N THR A 31 12.10 -0.74 -15.78
CA THR A 31 11.13 -0.28 -14.78
C THR A 31 9.78 -0.96 -14.96
N ILE A 32 9.03 -1.14 -13.88
CA ILE A 32 7.71 -1.78 -13.92
C ILE A 32 6.74 -1.05 -14.86
N PRO A 33 6.62 0.30 -14.83
CA PRO A 33 5.74 1.02 -15.77
C PRO A 33 6.13 0.80 -17.23
N PHE A 34 7.43 0.78 -17.55
CA PHE A 34 7.91 0.52 -18.90
C PHE A 34 7.56 -0.90 -19.37
N ILE A 35 7.80 -1.90 -18.55
CA ILE A 35 7.42 -3.29 -18.85
C ILE A 35 5.92 -3.36 -19.11
N ALA A 36 5.10 -2.88 -18.18
CA ALA A 36 3.63 -2.94 -18.27
C ALA A 36 3.07 -2.26 -19.52
N ARG A 37 3.67 -1.15 -19.94
CA ARG A 37 3.17 -0.36 -21.07
C ARG A 37 3.75 -0.77 -22.41
N TYR A 38 5.05 -1.05 -22.51
CA TYR A 38 5.78 -1.16 -23.78
C TYR A 38 6.35 -2.55 -24.08
N ARG A 39 6.13 -3.54 -23.20
CA ARG A 39 6.60 -4.93 -23.43
C ARG A 39 5.46 -5.95 -23.26
N LYS A 40 4.24 -5.54 -23.61
CA LYS A 40 3.00 -6.32 -23.42
C LYS A 40 3.02 -7.68 -24.09
N GLU A 41 3.62 -7.80 -25.25
CA GLU A 41 3.73 -9.04 -26.03
C GLU A 41 4.56 -10.09 -25.28
N GLU A 42 5.60 -9.65 -24.56
CA GLU A 42 6.55 -10.54 -23.91
C GLU A 42 5.96 -11.19 -22.67
N HIS A 43 5.15 -10.43 -21.90
CA HIS A 43 4.55 -10.92 -20.66
C HIS A 43 3.03 -11.18 -20.74
N GLY A 44 2.43 -11.06 -21.94
CA GLY A 44 1.02 -11.35 -22.15
C GLY A 44 0.04 -10.34 -21.55
N SER A 45 0.38 -9.08 -21.62
CA SER A 45 -0.47 -7.93 -21.20
C SER A 45 -0.86 -7.93 -19.72
N LEU A 46 0.04 -8.37 -18.84
CA LEU A 46 -0.14 -8.22 -17.39
C LEU A 46 -0.18 -6.73 -17.01
N ASP A 47 -1.03 -6.40 -16.04
CA ASP A 47 -1.09 -5.04 -15.50
C ASP A 47 0.09 -4.74 -14.56
N ASP A 48 0.29 -3.46 -14.26
CA ASP A 48 1.38 -2.96 -13.43
C ASP A 48 1.38 -3.52 -12.00
N GLN A 49 0.20 -3.77 -11.43
CA GLN A 49 0.07 -4.33 -10.07
C GLN A 49 0.47 -5.81 -10.05
N THR A 50 0.03 -6.57 -11.05
CA THR A 50 0.40 -7.98 -11.19
C THR A 50 1.92 -8.10 -11.38
N ILE A 51 2.53 -7.28 -12.26
CA ILE A 51 3.98 -7.27 -12.48
C ILE A 51 4.71 -6.92 -11.19
N ARG A 52 4.25 -5.93 -10.42
CA ARG A 52 4.83 -5.55 -9.13
C ARG A 52 4.75 -6.69 -8.11
N THR A 53 3.60 -7.34 -8.02
CA THR A 53 3.41 -8.47 -7.09
C THR A 53 4.34 -9.64 -7.44
N VAL A 54 4.50 -9.94 -8.74
CA VAL A 54 5.46 -10.95 -9.23
C VAL A 54 6.89 -10.54 -8.91
N TYR A 55 7.25 -9.27 -9.10
CA TYR A 55 8.57 -8.73 -8.76
C TYR A 55 8.88 -8.89 -7.26
N GLU A 56 7.97 -8.49 -6.39
CA GLU A 56 8.14 -8.62 -4.93
C GLU A 56 8.32 -10.08 -4.52
N ARG A 57 7.53 -10.98 -5.12
CA ARG A 57 7.65 -12.41 -4.85
C ARG A 57 8.95 -13.00 -5.38
N LEU A 58 9.43 -12.56 -6.54
CA LEU A 58 10.74 -12.94 -7.08
C LEU A 58 11.87 -12.54 -6.11
N GLN A 59 11.82 -11.31 -5.58
CA GLN A 59 12.80 -10.86 -4.58
C GLN A 59 12.76 -11.71 -3.31
N TYR A 60 11.57 -12.05 -2.84
CA TYR A 60 11.40 -12.96 -1.69
C TYR A 60 12.04 -14.34 -1.96
N LEU A 61 11.79 -14.94 -3.12
CA LEU A 61 12.36 -16.24 -3.48
C LEU A 61 13.89 -16.18 -3.59
N ARG A 62 14.44 -15.11 -4.14
CA ARG A 62 15.89 -14.87 -4.20
C ARG A 62 16.50 -14.74 -2.80
N ASN A 63 15.85 -13.98 -1.92
CA ASN A 63 16.28 -13.88 -0.52
C ASN A 63 16.20 -15.22 0.20
N LEU A 64 15.17 -16.02 -0.06
CA LEU A 64 15.03 -17.36 0.51
C LEU A 64 16.18 -18.26 0.06
N ASP A 65 16.53 -18.26 -1.22
CA ASP A 65 17.65 -19.08 -1.75
C ASP A 65 19.01 -18.59 -1.23
N THR A 66 19.20 -17.27 -1.12
CA THR A 66 20.39 -16.70 -0.48
C THR A 66 20.51 -17.18 0.97
N ARG A 67 19.42 -17.14 1.72
CA ARG A 67 19.38 -17.62 3.11
C ARG A 67 19.65 -19.12 3.23
N LYS A 68 19.12 -19.93 2.32
CA LYS A 68 19.44 -21.38 2.25
C LYS A 68 20.95 -21.60 2.07
N THR A 69 21.57 -20.87 1.15
CA THR A 69 23.00 -20.96 0.89
C THR A 69 23.84 -20.55 2.10
N GLU A 70 23.52 -19.41 2.71
CA GLU A 70 24.21 -18.95 3.93
C GLU A 70 24.13 -19.97 5.04
N VAL A 71 22.92 -20.50 5.32
CA VAL A 71 22.71 -21.49 6.40
C VAL A 71 23.42 -22.81 6.09
N ARG A 72 23.40 -23.24 4.83
CA ARG A 72 24.14 -24.43 4.38
C ARG A 72 25.63 -24.28 4.69
N GLU A 73 26.25 -23.16 4.26
CA GLU A 73 27.66 -22.86 4.51
C GLU A 73 28.01 -22.81 5.99
N LEU A 74 27.12 -22.21 6.82
CA LEU A 74 27.30 -22.13 8.26
C LEU A 74 27.29 -23.53 8.92
N ILE A 75 26.38 -24.44 8.50
CA ILE A 75 26.31 -25.80 9.02
C ILE A 75 27.50 -26.64 8.52
N GLU A 76 27.89 -26.49 7.25
CA GLU A 76 29.04 -27.17 6.65
C GLU A 76 30.34 -26.79 7.40
N GLY A 77 30.51 -25.50 7.72
CA GLY A 77 31.64 -25.00 8.50
C GLY A 77 31.78 -25.61 9.91
N THR A 78 30.69 -26.14 10.46
CA THR A 78 30.72 -26.89 11.75
C THR A 78 30.94 -28.40 11.55
N GLY A 79 31.03 -28.91 10.32
CA GLY A 79 31.16 -30.33 10.00
C GLY A 79 29.88 -31.15 10.24
N ASN A 80 28.72 -30.49 10.41
CA ASN A 80 27.46 -31.18 10.76
C ASN A 80 26.47 -31.29 9.57
N LEU A 81 26.88 -30.92 8.35
CA LEU A 81 26.00 -31.01 7.19
C LEU A 81 25.83 -32.48 6.74
N THR A 82 24.63 -33.02 6.95
CA THR A 82 24.25 -34.36 6.48
C THR A 82 23.37 -34.27 5.24
N PRO A 83 23.24 -35.36 4.43
CA PRO A 83 22.34 -35.38 3.28
C PRO A 83 20.87 -35.09 3.65
N GLU A 84 20.42 -35.48 4.84
CA GLU A 84 19.07 -35.22 5.33
C GLU A 84 18.86 -33.72 5.64
N ILE A 85 19.85 -33.07 6.23
CA ILE A 85 19.82 -31.61 6.51
C ILE A 85 19.85 -30.85 5.20
N GLU A 86 20.72 -31.23 4.26
CA GLU A 86 20.79 -30.61 2.95
C GLU A 86 19.45 -30.72 2.18
N LYS A 87 18.81 -31.90 2.23
CA LYS A 87 17.48 -32.10 1.67
C LYS A 87 16.45 -31.21 2.38
N SER A 88 16.44 -31.17 3.69
CA SER A 88 15.50 -30.33 4.47
C SER A 88 15.65 -28.85 4.15
N LEU A 89 16.87 -28.35 3.99
CA LEU A 89 17.14 -26.96 3.55
C LEU A 89 16.62 -26.71 2.14
N THR A 90 16.83 -27.66 1.23
CA THR A 90 16.35 -27.58 -0.16
C THR A 90 14.84 -27.51 -0.21
N ASP A 91 14.15 -28.33 0.55
CA ASP A 91 12.70 -28.46 0.60
C ASP A 91 12.02 -27.31 1.41
N ALA A 92 12.78 -26.56 2.21
CA ALA A 92 12.23 -25.45 3.00
C ALA A 92 11.56 -24.40 2.11
N ALA A 93 10.32 -24.06 2.40
CA ALA A 93 9.49 -23.12 1.63
C ALA A 93 9.44 -21.72 2.25
N THR A 94 9.88 -21.56 3.51
CA THR A 94 9.84 -20.30 4.26
C THR A 94 11.13 -20.03 5.03
N LEU A 95 11.39 -18.76 5.33
CA LEU A 95 12.52 -18.37 6.20
C LEU A 95 12.43 -19.00 7.59
N ALA A 96 11.21 -19.14 8.13
CA ALA A 96 10.99 -19.77 9.43
C ALA A 96 11.41 -21.26 9.43
N GLU A 97 11.15 -21.99 8.36
CA GLU A 97 11.59 -23.38 8.22
C GLU A 97 13.13 -23.47 8.13
N ILE A 98 13.79 -22.55 7.44
CA ILE A 98 15.26 -22.49 7.40
C ILE A 98 15.83 -22.19 8.78
N ASP A 99 15.24 -21.24 9.50
CA ASP A 99 15.68 -20.88 10.84
C ASP A 99 15.47 -22.02 11.85
N ASP A 100 14.40 -22.82 11.73
CA ASP A 100 14.19 -24.02 12.53
C ASP A 100 15.25 -25.09 12.24
N ILE A 101 15.63 -25.30 10.97
CA ILE A 101 16.69 -26.24 10.59
C ILE A 101 18.06 -25.78 11.13
N TYR A 102 18.33 -24.48 11.07
CA TYR A 102 19.58 -23.90 11.54
C TYR A 102 19.71 -23.85 13.07
N ARG A 103 18.58 -23.86 13.78
CA ARG A 103 18.51 -23.64 15.23
C ARG A 103 19.43 -24.52 16.08
N PRO A 104 19.58 -25.86 15.83
CA PRO A 104 20.53 -26.71 16.57
C PRO A 104 21.98 -26.29 16.42
N PHE A 105 22.36 -25.67 15.29
CA PHE A 105 23.73 -25.32 14.92
C PHE A 105 24.09 -23.87 15.25
N ARG A 106 23.09 -23.06 15.60
CA ARG A 106 23.27 -21.65 15.92
C ARG A 106 24.04 -21.48 17.22
N PRO A 107 25.08 -20.63 17.27
CA PRO A 107 25.79 -20.32 18.52
C PRO A 107 24.78 -19.81 19.58
N LYS A 108 24.64 -20.56 20.68
CA LYS A 108 23.75 -20.21 21.77
C LYS A 108 24.51 -19.47 22.86
N ARG A 109 23.87 -18.47 23.48
CA ARG A 109 24.37 -17.88 24.73
C ARG A 109 24.27 -18.95 25.81
N LYS A 110 24.91 -18.73 27.00
CA LYS A 110 24.86 -19.66 28.15
C LYS A 110 23.40 -20.09 28.42
N THR A 111 23.06 -21.34 28.02
CA THR A 111 21.78 -21.99 28.31
C THR A 111 21.95 -22.96 29.46
N ARG A 112 20.84 -23.35 30.12
CA ARG A 112 20.88 -24.39 31.15
C ARG A 112 21.46 -25.69 30.58
N ALA A 113 21.01 -26.08 29.39
CA ALA A 113 21.52 -27.27 28.70
C ALA A 113 23.01 -27.10 28.30
N GLY A 114 23.44 -25.94 27.86
CA GLY A 114 24.85 -25.64 27.57
C GLY A 114 25.72 -25.81 28.80
N MET A 115 25.32 -25.23 29.92
CA MET A 115 26.02 -25.42 31.20
C MET A 115 26.05 -26.90 31.64
N ALA A 116 24.95 -27.63 31.46
CA ALA A 116 24.89 -29.06 31.78
C ALA A 116 25.83 -29.87 30.86
N LYS A 117 25.97 -29.53 29.60
CA LYS A 117 26.94 -30.15 28.68
C LYS A 117 28.39 -29.86 29.09
N GLU A 118 28.71 -28.63 29.48
CA GLU A 118 30.04 -28.27 30.05
C GLU A 118 30.37 -29.06 31.31
N ARG A 119 29.36 -29.35 32.13
CA ARG A 119 29.48 -30.23 33.31
C ARG A 119 29.67 -31.71 32.96
N GLY A 120 29.53 -32.11 31.69
CA GLY A 120 29.73 -33.46 31.20
C GLY A 120 28.49 -34.37 31.32
N LEU A 121 27.28 -33.80 31.40
CA LEU A 121 26.02 -34.54 31.58
C LEU A 121 25.37 -35.04 30.27
N GLU A 122 25.96 -34.74 29.10
CA GLU A 122 25.40 -35.17 27.82
C GLU A 122 25.31 -36.71 27.66
N PRO A 123 26.29 -37.55 28.10
CA PRO A 123 26.16 -39.00 28.04
C PRO A 123 25.01 -39.52 28.91
N LEU A 124 24.74 -38.90 30.08
CA LEU A 124 23.61 -39.22 30.93
C LEU A 124 22.29 -38.95 30.20
N ALA A 125 22.15 -37.77 29.62
CA ALA A 125 20.96 -37.41 28.83
C ALA A 125 20.72 -38.41 27.69
N LYS A 126 21.75 -38.85 26.97
CA LYS A 126 21.65 -39.86 25.89
C LYS A 126 21.16 -41.23 26.43
N LYS A 127 21.67 -41.67 27.57
CA LYS A 127 21.20 -42.93 28.21
C LYS A 127 19.75 -42.85 28.65
N ILE A 128 19.31 -41.70 29.20
CA ILE A 128 17.92 -41.50 29.61
C ILE A 128 17.00 -41.47 28.34
N LEU A 129 17.41 -40.80 27.27
CA LEU A 129 16.67 -40.79 26.02
C LEU A 129 16.52 -42.13 25.33
N ALA A 130 17.42 -43.12 25.60
CA ALA A 130 17.29 -44.47 25.12
C ALA A 130 16.10 -45.20 25.75
N GLN A 131 15.68 -44.82 26.98
CA GLN A 131 14.50 -45.30 27.69
C GLN A 131 14.50 -46.83 27.87
N GLU A 132 15.65 -47.41 28.12
CA GLU A 132 15.80 -48.86 28.31
C GLU A 132 14.98 -49.34 29.52
N LYS A 133 14.37 -50.53 29.40
CA LYS A 133 13.55 -51.10 30.47
C LYS A 133 14.42 -51.52 31.66
N GLY A 134 13.94 -51.27 32.86
CA GLY A 134 14.61 -51.66 34.10
C GLY A 134 15.80 -50.79 34.52
N VAL A 135 16.06 -49.72 33.77
CA VAL A 135 17.08 -48.71 34.10
C VAL A 135 16.50 -47.66 35.04
N ASP A 136 17.16 -47.46 36.18
CA ASP A 136 16.83 -46.41 37.15
C ASP A 136 17.63 -45.14 36.80
N PRO A 137 16.98 -44.03 36.44
CA PRO A 137 17.65 -42.78 36.09
C PRO A 137 18.42 -42.15 37.26
N MET A 138 17.99 -42.35 38.49
CA MET A 138 18.72 -41.87 39.68
C MET A 138 20.02 -42.61 39.89
N ARG A 139 20.02 -43.92 39.78
CA ARG A 139 21.26 -44.75 39.83
C ARG A 139 22.21 -44.39 38.68
N LEU A 140 21.71 -44.12 37.48
CA LEU A 140 22.55 -43.63 36.41
C LEU A 140 23.19 -42.28 36.74
N ALA A 141 22.42 -41.39 37.38
CA ALA A 141 22.86 -40.03 37.73
C ALA A 141 23.96 -40.04 38.82
N GLU A 142 23.98 -41.03 39.75
CA GLU A 142 25.05 -41.19 40.74
C GLU A 142 26.44 -41.22 40.10
N GLY A 143 26.58 -41.88 38.95
CA GLY A 143 27.84 -41.99 38.24
C GLY A 143 28.33 -40.72 37.57
N TYR A 144 27.55 -39.63 37.62
CA TYR A 144 27.86 -38.31 37.03
C TYR A 144 28.00 -37.20 38.06
N VAL A 145 27.95 -37.53 39.36
CA VAL A 145 28.23 -36.59 40.46
C VAL A 145 29.69 -36.19 40.42
N ASN A 146 29.96 -34.89 40.37
CA ASN A 146 31.30 -34.33 40.33
C ASN A 146 31.30 -32.90 40.90
N ALA A 147 31.79 -32.75 42.11
CA ALA A 147 31.84 -31.48 42.83
C ALA A 147 32.74 -30.43 42.12
N GLU A 148 33.82 -30.87 41.43
CA GLU A 148 34.69 -29.97 40.70
C GLU A 148 33.96 -29.35 39.49
N LYS A 149 32.92 -29.99 38.99
CA LYS A 149 32.08 -29.49 37.90
C LYS A 149 30.72 -28.94 38.38
N ASP A 150 30.61 -28.65 39.68
CA ASP A 150 29.39 -28.09 40.26
C ASP A 150 28.16 -29.00 40.08
N VAL A 151 28.36 -30.33 40.17
CA VAL A 151 27.32 -31.37 40.19
C VAL A 151 27.45 -32.10 41.53
N ASN A 152 26.72 -31.64 42.51
CA ASN A 152 26.93 -32.08 43.89
C ASN A 152 26.04 -33.26 44.30
N THR A 153 24.91 -33.46 43.63
CA THR A 153 23.96 -34.52 43.93
C THR A 153 23.52 -35.28 42.67
N PRO A 154 23.00 -36.50 42.78
CA PRO A 154 22.37 -37.19 41.63
C PRO A 154 21.21 -36.40 41.03
N GLU A 155 20.44 -35.69 41.89
CA GLU A 155 19.37 -34.77 41.44
C GLU A 155 19.90 -33.64 40.53
N ASP A 156 21.08 -33.06 40.89
CA ASP A 156 21.73 -32.03 40.03
C ASP A 156 22.08 -32.60 38.65
N ALA A 157 22.65 -33.83 38.63
CA ALA A 157 22.97 -34.52 37.41
C ALA A 157 21.73 -34.85 36.56
N LEU A 158 20.65 -35.32 37.20
CA LEU A 158 19.40 -35.63 36.54
C LEU A 158 18.72 -34.37 35.99
N ASN A 159 18.70 -33.28 36.76
CA ASN A 159 18.13 -32.00 36.29
C ASN A 159 18.93 -31.42 35.10
N GLY A 160 20.25 -31.51 35.14
CA GLY A 160 21.08 -31.12 34.02
C GLY A 160 20.82 -32.00 32.78
N ALA A 161 20.62 -33.31 32.96
CA ALA A 161 20.26 -34.18 31.84
C ALA A 161 18.85 -33.87 31.30
N LYS A 162 17.86 -33.53 32.14
CA LYS A 162 16.53 -33.04 31.70
C LYS A 162 16.63 -31.76 30.90
N ASP A 163 17.45 -30.80 31.32
CA ASP A 163 17.66 -29.57 30.57
C ASP A 163 18.25 -29.83 29.16
N ILE A 164 19.19 -30.78 29.04
CA ILE A 164 19.74 -31.18 27.73
C ILE A 164 18.67 -31.85 26.88
N ILE A 165 17.85 -32.74 27.43
CA ILE A 165 16.77 -33.42 26.72
C ILE A 165 15.72 -32.39 26.27
N ALA A 166 15.33 -31.46 27.13
CA ALA A 166 14.37 -30.42 26.82
C ALA A 166 14.88 -29.51 25.68
N GLU A 167 16.17 -29.13 25.67
CA GLU A 167 16.75 -28.36 24.58
C GLU A 167 16.78 -29.16 23.26
N THR A 168 17.14 -30.45 23.32
CA THR A 168 17.14 -31.35 22.17
C THR A 168 15.74 -31.46 21.54
N ILE A 169 14.69 -31.61 22.34
CA ILE A 169 13.30 -31.61 21.89
C ILE A 169 12.92 -30.25 21.32
N SER A 170 13.35 -29.16 21.94
CA SER A 170 13.07 -27.77 21.49
C SER A 170 13.72 -27.45 20.15
N ASP A 171 14.81 -28.10 19.81
CA ASP A 171 15.54 -27.87 18.56
C ASP A 171 15.04 -28.75 17.38
N ASP A 172 14.08 -29.63 17.63
CA ASP A 172 13.49 -30.49 16.60
C ASP A 172 12.57 -29.67 15.66
N ALA A 173 13.05 -29.42 14.45
CA ALA A 173 12.34 -28.66 13.42
C ALA A 173 10.98 -29.26 13.06
N VAL A 174 10.87 -30.62 13.06
CA VAL A 174 9.62 -31.32 12.73
C VAL A 174 8.57 -31.07 13.82
N MET A 175 8.98 -31.16 15.08
CA MET A 175 8.07 -30.91 16.20
C MET A 175 7.65 -29.45 16.28
N ARG A 176 8.56 -28.53 16.06
CA ARG A 176 8.26 -27.10 15.97
C ARG A 176 7.24 -26.81 14.89
N ARG A 177 7.44 -27.36 13.69
CA ARG A 177 6.48 -27.22 12.57
C ARG A 177 5.10 -27.76 12.93
N ARG A 178 5.02 -28.96 13.53
CA ARG A 178 3.74 -29.55 13.97
C ARG A 178 3.04 -28.67 15.01
N LEU A 179 3.76 -28.19 16.00
CA LEU A 179 3.21 -27.31 17.06
C LEU A 179 2.76 -25.96 16.48
N ARG A 180 3.54 -25.36 15.55
CA ARG A 180 3.16 -24.12 14.87
C ARG A 180 1.87 -24.29 14.09
N MET A 181 1.74 -25.39 13.34
CA MET A 181 0.51 -25.69 12.59
C MET A 181 -0.69 -25.90 13.53
N ALA A 182 -0.49 -26.63 14.63
CA ALA A 182 -1.54 -26.85 15.61
C ALA A 182 -1.96 -25.54 16.30
N ALA A 183 -1.00 -24.71 16.72
CA ALA A 183 -1.23 -23.44 17.36
C ALA A 183 -1.92 -22.42 16.43
N MET A 184 -1.56 -22.39 15.14
CA MET A 184 -2.26 -21.55 14.16
C MET A 184 -3.71 -22.01 13.94
N ALA A 185 -3.95 -23.33 13.87
CA ALA A 185 -5.28 -23.89 13.58
C ALA A 185 -6.25 -23.82 14.76
N GLN A 186 -5.74 -24.04 15.99
CA GLN A 186 -6.54 -24.22 17.21
C GLN A 186 -6.32 -23.14 18.26
N GLY A 187 -5.26 -22.35 18.13
CA GLY A 187 -4.91 -21.29 19.06
C GLY A 187 -5.89 -20.12 18.99
N VAL A 188 -6.01 -19.44 20.11
CA VAL A 188 -6.90 -18.30 20.30
C VAL A 188 -6.06 -17.09 20.71
N ILE A 189 -6.21 -15.98 19.99
CA ILE A 189 -5.66 -14.69 20.41
C ILE A 189 -6.56 -14.14 21.49
N THR A 190 -5.98 -13.89 22.66
CA THR A 190 -6.67 -13.28 23.80
C THR A 190 -6.05 -11.93 24.12
N SER A 191 -6.84 -11.03 24.67
CA SER A 191 -6.37 -9.75 25.14
C SER A 191 -7.12 -9.33 26.39
N ARG A 192 -6.38 -8.70 27.32
CA ARG A 192 -6.91 -8.15 28.56
C ARG A 192 -6.32 -6.75 28.82
N ALA A 193 -7.02 -5.96 29.62
CA ALA A 193 -6.51 -4.69 30.09
C ALA A 193 -5.17 -4.87 30.81
N ALA A 194 -4.17 -4.06 30.49
CA ALA A 194 -2.89 -4.02 31.21
C ALA A 194 -2.96 -3.11 32.43
N LYS A 195 -3.90 -2.15 32.43
CA LYS A 195 -4.15 -1.16 33.48
C LYS A 195 -5.66 -1.03 33.70
N ASP A 196 -6.07 -0.71 34.92
CA ASP A 196 -7.48 -0.46 35.27
C ASP A 196 -7.83 1.02 34.95
N GLU A 197 -7.88 1.34 33.67
CA GLU A 197 -8.24 2.68 33.18
C GLU A 197 -9.10 2.56 31.90
N ASP A 198 -10.03 3.48 31.70
CA ASP A 198 -10.84 3.49 30.47
C ASP A 198 -9.99 4.02 29.31
N SER A 199 -10.07 3.35 28.16
CA SER A 199 -9.34 3.74 26.97
C SER A 199 -10.11 3.44 25.69
N VAL A 200 -9.60 3.91 24.56
CA VAL A 200 -10.14 3.59 23.22
C VAL A 200 -10.11 2.09 22.90
N TYR A 201 -9.34 1.31 23.67
CA TYR A 201 -9.22 -0.15 23.52
C TYR A 201 -10.18 -0.94 24.41
N ARG A 202 -11.16 -0.32 25.06
CA ARG A 202 -12.12 -0.99 25.95
C ARG A 202 -12.77 -2.23 25.35
N MET A 203 -13.02 -2.23 24.04
CA MET A 203 -13.59 -3.39 23.32
C MET A 203 -12.64 -4.61 23.27
N TYR A 204 -11.37 -4.42 23.62
CA TYR A 204 -10.33 -5.47 23.65
C TYR A 204 -9.91 -5.88 25.07
N TYR A 205 -10.54 -5.38 26.13
CA TYR A 205 -10.19 -5.71 27.50
C TYR A 205 -10.53 -7.15 27.91
N GLU A 206 -11.53 -7.74 27.26
CA GLU A 206 -11.92 -9.15 27.38
C GLU A 206 -12.12 -9.72 25.98
N PHE A 207 -11.06 -9.74 25.20
CA PHE A 207 -11.12 -10.16 23.80
C PHE A 207 -10.61 -11.59 23.64
N SER A 208 -11.30 -12.37 22.81
CA SER A 208 -10.92 -13.73 22.46
C SER A 208 -11.38 -14.05 21.04
N GLN A 209 -10.46 -14.48 20.18
CA GLN A 209 -10.78 -14.89 18.81
C GLN A 209 -9.78 -15.94 18.30
N PRO A 210 -10.23 -16.99 17.56
CA PRO A 210 -9.33 -17.96 16.93
C PRO A 210 -8.29 -17.28 16.03
N ALA A 211 -7.01 -17.64 16.20
CA ALA A 211 -5.89 -17.08 15.45
C ALA A 211 -6.09 -17.19 13.93
N ALA A 212 -6.59 -18.33 13.46
CA ALA A 212 -6.85 -18.57 12.03
C ALA A 212 -7.95 -17.68 11.42
N LYS A 213 -8.78 -17.02 12.26
CA LYS A 213 -9.95 -16.24 11.80
C LYS A 213 -9.91 -14.77 12.22
N ILE A 214 -8.85 -14.34 12.90
CA ILE A 214 -8.75 -12.95 13.35
C ILE A 214 -8.59 -11.99 12.17
N ALA A 215 -9.38 -10.92 12.17
CA ALA A 215 -9.31 -9.91 11.12
C ALA A 215 -8.07 -9.01 11.30
N GLY A 216 -7.43 -8.60 10.19
CA GLY A 216 -6.18 -7.83 10.23
C GLY A 216 -6.28 -6.52 11.01
N HIS A 217 -7.37 -5.76 10.87
CA HIS A 217 -7.56 -4.52 11.64
C HIS A 217 -7.60 -4.75 13.16
N ARG A 218 -8.07 -5.92 13.62
CA ARG A 218 -8.05 -6.29 15.05
C ARG A 218 -6.64 -6.62 15.51
N VAL A 219 -5.86 -7.34 14.69
CA VAL A 219 -4.44 -7.60 14.97
C VAL A 219 -3.70 -6.27 15.14
N LEU A 220 -3.85 -5.33 14.21
CA LEU A 220 -3.20 -4.02 14.29
C LEU A 220 -3.65 -3.20 15.51
N ALA A 221 -4.94 -3.28 15.87
CA ALA A 221 -5.45 -2.63 17.08
C ALA A 221 -4.85 -3.21 18.35
N LEU A 222 -4.77 -4.55 18.43
CA LEU A 222 -4.17 -5.25 19.57
C LEU A 222 -2.67 -4.92 19.71
N ASP A 223 -1.93 -4.95 18.60
CA ASP A 223 -0.50 -4.63 18.58
C ASP A 223 -0.23 -3.18 19.01
N ARG A 224 -1.07 -2.23 18.57
CA ARG A 224 -0.99 -0.83 19.00
C ARG A 224 -1.29 -0.69 20.49
N GLY A 225 -2.38 -1.28 20.96
CA GLY A 225 -2.77 -1.22 22.38
C GLY A 225 -1.73 -1.85 23.30
N GLU A 226 -1.07 -2.93 22.88
CA GLU A 226 0.03 -3.55 23.62
C GLU A 226 1.28 -2.66 23.64
N ARG A 227 1.66 -2.06 22.49
CA ARG A 227 2.78 -1.11 22.40
C ARG A 227 2.56 0.13 23.25
N GLU A 228 1.33 0.61 23.36
CA GLU A 228 0.95 1.72 24.24
C GLU A 228 0.86 1.31 25.72
N GLY A 229 1.02 0.02 26.04
CA GLY A 229 0.99 -0.50 27.40
C GLY A 229 -0.41 -0.53 28.02
N LEU A 230 -1.47 -0.53 27.20
CA LEU A 230 -2.88 -0.56 27.62
C LEU A 230 -3.47 -1.97 27.53
N LEU A 231 -2.91 -2.84 26.69
CA LEU A 231 -3.34 -4.22 26.53
C LEU A 231 -2.20 -5.19 26.84
N LYS A 232 -2.56 -6.39 27.27
CA LYS A 232 -1.71 -7.59 27.30
C LYS A 232 -2.31 -8.58 26.32
N VAL A 233 -1.56 -8.94 25.28
CA VAL A 233 -2.02 -9.83 24.21
C VAL A 233 -1.25 -11.12 24.26
N SER A 234 -1.94 -12.26 24.17
CA SER A 234 -1.33 -13.59 24.16
C SER A 234 -2.03 -14.52 23.17
N LEU A 235 -1.29 -15.55 22.75
CA LEU A 235 -1.82 -16.71 22.05
C LEU A 235 -2.00 -17.81 23.08
N GLU A 236 -3.20 -18.33 23.21
CA GLU A 236 -3.52 -19.44 24.10
C GLU A 236 -3.86 -20.68 23.28
N MET A 237 -3.38 -21.83 23.72
CA MET A 237 -3.70 -23.15 23.17
C MET A 237 -3.84 -24.13 24.32
N ASP A 238 -4.66 -25.16 24.15
CA ASP A 238 -4.78 -26.25 25.14
C ASP A 238 -3.40 -26.93 25.35
N ASP A 239 -2.81 -26.71 26.53
CA ASP A 239 -1.48 -27.22 26.88
C ASP A 239 -1.42 -28.73 26.82
N VAL A 240 -2.50 -29.44 27.20
CA VAL A 240 -2.55 -30.91 27.14
C VAL A 240 -2.35 -31.40 25.71
N ARG A 241 -2.96 -30.73 24.75
CA ARG A 241 -2.79 -31.07 23.31
C ARG A 241 -1.39 -30.73 22.84
N GLY A 242 -0.87 -29.57 23.21
CA GLY A 242 0.49 -29.16 22.85
C GLY A 242 1.56 -30.13 23.38
N GLN A 243 1.46 -30.47 24.64
CA GLN A 243 2.34 -31.44 25.29
C GLN A 243 2.20 -32.84 24.67
N ALA A 244 0.99 -33.27 24.32
CA ALA A 244 0.73 -34.55 23.67
C ALA A 244 1.48 -34.72 22.34
N ILE A 245 1.65 -33.66 21.57
CA ILE A 245 2.42 -33.67 20.30
C ILE A 245 3.88 -34.11 20.60
N LEU A 246 4.49 -33.55 21.62
CA LEU A 246 5.88 -33.86 21.99
C LEU A 246 5.99 -35.23 22.71
N THR A 247 5.15 -35.46 23.68
CA THR A 247 5.20 -36.72 24.47
C THR A 247 4.92 -37.95 23.61
N SER A 248 3.99 -37.87 22.63
CA SER A 248 3.75 -38.98 21.69
C SER A 248 4.93 -39.24 20.76
N ALA A 249 5.78 -38.27 20.48
CA ALA A 249 6.95 -38.43 19.63
C ALA A 249 8.17 -38.95 20.40
N TYR A 250 8.36 -38.53 21.64
CA TYR A 250 9.59 -38.76 22.40
C TYR A 250 9.47 -39.81 23.49
N VAL A 251 8.28 -40.03 24.06
CA VAL A 251 8.11 -41.00 25.16
C VAL A 251 7.85 -42.39 24.60
N LYS A 252 8.73 -43.35 24.96
CA LYS A 252 8.67 -44.74 24.53
C LYS A 252 8.39 -45.64 25.72
N GLY A 253 7.16 -46.16 25.81
CA GLY A 253 6.78 -47.07 26.89
C GLY A 253 6.61 -46.39 28.28
N ASN A 254 6.80 -47.14 29.34
CA ASN A 254 6.50 -46.74 30.72
C ASN A 254 7.67 -47.01 31.68
N SER A 255 8.93 -46.91 31.25
CA SER A 255 10.11 -47.04 32.11
C SER A 255 10.29 -45.78 32.99
N ALA A 256 11.08 -45.88 34.07
CA ALA A 256 11.43 -44.71 34.88
C ALA A 256 12.13 -43.63 34.03
N CYS A 257 12.97 -44.01 33.06
CA CYS A 257 13.56 -43.08 32.11
C CYS A 257 12.51 -42.42 31.19
N SER A 258 11.43 -43.14 30.83
CA SER A 258 10.34 -42.60 30.04
C SER A 258 9.61 -41.47 30.78
N GLU A 259 9.48 -41.54 32.07
CA GLU A 259 8.88 -40.47 32.88
C GLU A 259 9.76 -39.23 32.92
N VAL A 260 11.08 -39.40 33.05
CA VAL A 260 12.04 -38.28 32.97
C VAL A 260 11.98 -37.59 31.59
N VAL A 261 11.85 -38.36 30.48
CA VAL A 261 11.68 -37.81 29.15
C VAL A 261 10.35 -37.08 28.99
N ARG A 262 9.27 -37.60 29.64
CA ARG A 262 7.96 -36.93 29.64
C ARG A 262 8.03 -35.57 30.34
N GLU A 263 8.65 -35.51 31.53
CA GLU A 263 8.86 -34.26 32.27
C GLU A 263 9.69 -33.26 31.45
N ALA A 264 10.77 -33.73 30.78
CA ALA A 264 11.59 -32.88 29.92
C ALA A 264 10.82 -32.38 28.71
N ALA A 265 9.91 -33.18 28.11
CA ALA A 265 9.07 -32.77 26.99
C ALA A 265 8.03 -31.72 27.40
N VAL A 266 7.44 -31.85 28.60
CA VAL A 266 6.52 -30.85 29.16
C VAL A 266 7.24 -29.53 29.43
N ASP A 267 8.44 -29.57 30.02
CA ASP A 267 9.27 -28.38 30.22
C ASP A 267 9.70 -27.75 28.90
N ALA A 268 10.11 -28.56 27.93
CA ALA A 268 10.44 -28.09 26.58
C ALA A 268 9.26 -27.32 25.93
N TYR A 269 8.05 -27.86 26.05
CA TYR A 269 6.85 -27.21 25.56
C TYR A 269 6.64 -25.82 26.18
N GLY A 270 6.50 -25.78 27.51
CA GLY A 270 6.08 -24.58 28.24
C GLY A 270 7.15 -23.49 28.29
N ARG A 271 8.41 -23.86 28.43
CA ARG A 271 9.52 -22.92 28.64
C ARG A 271 10.23 -22.53 27.34
N LEU A 272 10.40 -23.44 26.40
CA LEU A 272 11.27 -23.23 25.23
C LEU A 272 10.52 -23.08 23.92
N ILE A 273 9.51 -23.93 23.66
CA ILE A 273 8.89 -24.02 22.34
C ILE A 273 7.71 -23.07 22.21
N PHE A 274 6.70 -23.22 23.08
CA PHE A 274 5.43 -22.48 22.92
C PHE A 274 5.60 -20.96 22.98
N PRO A 275 6.41 -20.37 23.89
CA PRO A 275 6.65 -18.92 23.88
C PRO A 275 7.34 -18.41 22.60
N SER A 276 8.12 -19.27 21.93
CA SER A 276 8.73 -18.94 20.64
C SER A 276 7.69 -18.99 19.52
N ILE A 277 6.86 -20.04 19.49
CA ILE A 277 5.80 -20.22 18.50
C ILE A 277 4.73 -19.11 18.62
N GLU A 278 4.38 -18.72 19.84
CA GLU A 278 3.48 -17.59 20.08
C GLU A 278 4.00 -16.33 19.41
N ARG A 279 5.27 -15.97 19.62
CA ARG A 279 5.88 -14.81 18.98
C ARG A 279 5.91 -14.92 17.45
N GLU A 280 6.21 -16.11 16.93
CA GLU A 280 6.25 -16.39 15.50
C GLU A 280 4.87 -16.23 14.85
N ILE A 281 3.82 -16.80 15.46
CA ILE A 281 2.44 -16.70 14.98
C ILE A 281 1.94 -15.26 15.05
N ARG A 282 2.19 -14.57 16.16
CA ARG A 282 1.82 -13.17 16.30
C ARG A 282 2.51 -12.30 15.24
N ALA A 283 3.80 -12.51 15.02
CA ALA A 283 4.54 -11.80 13.96
C ALA A 283 3.97 -12.11 12.57
N GLU A 284 3.62 -13.36 12.27
CA GLU A 284 2.99 -13.75 11.00
C GLU A 284 1.62 -13.08 10.80
N LEU A 285 0.80 -13.04 11.87
CA LEU A 285 -0.50 -12.36 11.81
C LEU A 285 -0.36 -10.85 11.60
N THR A 286 0.59 -10.21 12.28
CA THR A 286 0.92 -8.80 12.10
C THR A 286 1.41 -8.52 10.68
N GLU A 287 2.29 -9.37 10.15
CA GLU A 287 2.80 -9.21 8.78
C GLU A 287 1.66 -9.29 7.74
N LYS A 288 0.81 -10.32 7.85
CA LYS A 288 -0.37 -10.45 6.98
C LYS A 288 -1.34 -9.27 7.11
N ALA A 289 -1.53 -8.77 8.33
CA ALA A 289 -2.39 -7.62 8.58
C ALA A 289 -1.82 -6.35 7.95
N CYS A 290 -0.50 -6.12 8.08
CA CYS A 290 0.20 -5.02 7.43
C CYS A 290 0.09 -5.09 5.90
N ASP A 291 0.28 -6.28 5.30
CA ASP A 291 0.18 -6.46 3.85
C ASP A 291 -1.19 -6.09 3.31
N ASN A 292 -2.23 -6.57 3.98
CA ASN A 292 -3.59 -6.27 3.58
C ASN A 292 -3.92 -4.78 3.76
N ALA A 293 -3.45 -4.15 4.85
CA ALA A 293 -3.63 -2.73 5.08
C ALA A 293 -2.91 -1.88 4.02
N ILE A 294 -1.65 -2.20 3.69
CA ILE A 294 -0.87 -1.50 2.66
C ILE A 294 -1.55 -1.61 1.28
N LYS A 295 -2.13 -2.78 0.94
CA LYS A 295 -2.91 -2.92 -0.31
C LYS A 295 -4.09 -1.96 -0.35
N VAL A 296 -4.86 -1.85 0.75
CA VAL A 296 -5.98 -0.89 0.85
C VAL A 296 -5.47 0.55 0.73
N PHE A 297 -4.37 0.90 1.41
CA PHE A 297 -3.76 2.22 1.32
C PHE A 297 -3.31 2.56 -0.10
N SER A 298 -2.74 1.59 -0.81
CA SER A 298 -2.34 1.73 -2.21
C SER A 298 -3.53 2.02 -3.12
N VAL A 299 -4.64 1.32 -2.92
CA VAL A 299 -5.89 1.57 -3.68
C VAL A 299 -6.43 2.96 -3.38
N ASN A 300 -6.52 3.34 -2.11
CA ASN A 300 -7.01 4.66 -1.70
C ASN A 300 -6.14 5.79 -2.25
N LEU A 301 -4.81 5.66 -2.17
CA LEU A 301 -3.87 6.65 -2.73
C LEU A 301 -4.05 6.76 -4.25
N ARG A 302 -4.14 5.63 -4.97
CA ARG A 302 -4.35 5.65 -6.42
C ARG A 302 -5.62 6.42 -6.80
N GLN A 303 -6.72 6.22 -6.06
CA GLN A 303 -7.97 6.93 -6.34
C GLN A 303 -7.84 8.43 -6.09
N LEU A 304 -7.12 8.85 -5.05
CA LEU A 304 -6.87 10.27 -4.79
C LEU A 304 -6.02 10.91 -5.91
N LEU A 305 -4.96 10.23 -6.35
CA LEU A 305 -4.06 10.71 -7.41
C LEU A 305 -4.74 10.75 -8.78
N MET A 306 -5.64 9.81 -9.04
CA MET A 306 -6.33 9.68 -10.33
C MET A 306 -7.67 10.42 -10.38
N GLN A 307 -7.97 11.29 -9.43
CA GLN A 307 -9.15 12.15 -9.51
C GLN A 307 -9.10 13.05 -10.76
N PRO A 308 -10.24 13.22 -11.46
CA PRO A 308 -10.31 14.10 -12.64
C PRO A 308 -9.94 15.53 -12.28
N PRO A 309 -9.04 16.16 -13.05
CA PRO A 309 -8.67 17.56 -12.86
C PRO A 309 -9.76 18.51 -13.36
N VAL A 310 -9.88 19.69 -12.74
CA VAL A 310 -10.73 20.80 -13.23
C VAL A 310 -9.83 21.86 -13.86
N LYS A 311 -9.32 21.54 -15.06
CA LYS A 311 -8.34 22.38 -15.78
C LYS A 311 -8.96 23.65 -16.37
N GLY A 312 -8.12 24.66 -16.62
CA GLY A 312 -8.46 25.84 -17.40
C GLY A 312 -9.34 26.87 -16.69
N ARG A 313 -9.51 26.79 -15.36
CA ARG A 313 -10.35 27.69 -14.56
C ARG A 313 -9.54 28.52 -13.59
N VAL A 314 -9.85 29.82 -13.48
CA VAL A 314 -9.30 30.67 -12.42
C VAL A 314 -9.94 30.26 -11.10
N THR A 315 -9.11 29.89 -10.13
CA THR A 315 -9.55 29.21 -8.90
C THR A 315 -9.14 30.01 -7.66
N ILE A 316 -10.04 30.13 -6.68
CA ILE A 316 -9.70 30.54 -5.33
C ILE A 316 -9.50 29.30 -4.45
N GLY A 317 -8.37 29.23 -3.74
CA GLY A 317 -8.14 28.28 -2.64
C GLY A 317 -8.43 28.94 -1.30
N LEU A 318 -9.24 28.28 -0.48
CA LEU A 318 -9.56 28.67 0.88
C LEU A 318 -8.99 27.64 1.85
N ASP A 319 -8.08 28.07 2.74
CA ASP A 319 -7.55 27.26 3.85
C ASP A 319 -8.21 27.72 5.14
N PRO A 320 -9.24 27.00 5.65
CA PRO A 320 -10.06 27.42 6.76
C PRO A 320 -9.31 27.44 8.10
N GLY A 321 -9.68 28.37 8.99
CA GLY A 321 -9.13 28.42 10.35
C GLY A 321 -9.89 29.38 11.24
N TYR A 322 -10.21 28.93 12.47
CA TYR A 322 -10.98 29.75 13.42
C TYR A 322 -10.19 30.96 13.93
N ARG A 323 -9.01 30.75 14.52
CA ARG A 323 -8.27 31.83 15.22
C ARG A 323 -7.49 32.71 14.27
N THR A 324 -6.83 32.15 13.30
CA THR A 324 -5.92 32.85 12.39
C THR A 324 -6.59 33.35 11.11
N GLY A 325 -7.90 33.15 10.99
CA GLY A 325 -8.68 33.45 9.79
C GLY A 325 -8.49 32.41 8.69
N CYS A 326 -9.32 32.52 7.68
CA CYS A 326 -9.23 31.70 6.45
C CYS A 326 -8.23 32.35 5.47
N LYS A 327 -7.22 31.62 5.04
CA LYS A 327 -6.24 32.08 4.07
C LYS A 327 -6.82 31.90 2.67
N VAL A 328 -6.53 32.85 1.81
CA VAL A 328 -7.06 32.92 0.45
C VAL A 328 -5.89 32.99 -0.52
N ALA A 329 -5.93 32.18 -1.55
CA ALA A 329 -5.03 32.29 -2.70
C ALA A 329 -5.86 32.29 -4.00
N VAL A 330 -5.57 33.19 -4.92
CA VAL A 330 -6.15 33.20 -6.25
C VAL A 330 -5.12 32.70 -7.24
N VAL A 331 -5.45 31.66 -8.00
CA VAL A 331 -4.57 31.10 -9.02
C VAL A 331 -5.24 31.17 -10.39
N ASP A 332 -4.47 31.45 -11.43
CA ASP A 332 -4.98 31.48 -12.79
C ASP A 332 -5.19 30.07 -13.37
N ALA A 333 -5.66 29.99 -14.58
CA ALA A 333 -5.92 28.74 -15.29
C ALA A 333 -4.66 27.87 -15.52
N THR A 334 -3.47 28.44 -15.38
CA THR A 334 -2.18 27.74 -15.52
C THR A 334 -1.55 27.37 -14.17
N GLY A 335 -2.18 27.75 -13.05
CA GLY A 335 -1.68 27.51 -11.71
C GLY A 335 -0.78 28.63 -11.15
N LYS A 336 -0.63 29.77 -11.85
CA LYS A 336 0.14 30.89 -11.36
C LYS A 336 -0.65 31.66 -10.29
N VAL A 337 -0.01 31.97 -9.17
CA VAL A 337 -0.61 32.77 -8.11
C VAL A 337 -0.77 34.22 -8.55
N LEU A 338 -1.99 34.74 -8.45
CA LEU A 338 -2.35 36.10 -8.83
C LEU A 338 -2.50 37.05 -7.63
N ASP A 339 -3.04 36.54 -6.52
CA ASP A 339 -3.27 37.30 -5.29
C ASP A 339 -3.37 36.37 -4.09
N THR A 340 -3.06 36.89 -2.90
CA THR A 340 -3.19 36.16 -1.64
C THR A 340 -3.73 37.08 -0.55
N GLY A 341 -4.36 36.50 0.49
CA GLY A 341 -4.90 37.29 1.58
C GLY A 341 -5.43 36.45 2.74
N VAL A 342 -6.03 37.13 3.71
CA VAL A 342 -6.69 36.44 4.84
C VAL A 342 -8.07 37.11 5.04
N ILE A 343 -9.08 36.27 5.21
CA ILE A 343 -10.45 36.67 5.53
C ILE A 343 -10.90 36.01 6.82
N TYR A 344 -11.95 36.58 7.47
CA TYR A 344 -12.40 36.13 8.77
C TYR A 344 -13.90 35.74 8.75
N PRO A 345 -14.25 34.60 8.12
CA PRO A 345 -15.65 34.17 7.94
C PRO A 345 -16.35 33.73 9.22
N THR A 346 -15.60 33.46 10.30
CA THR A 346 -16.11 32.89 11.56
C THR A 346 -15.95 33.84 12.77
N HIS A 347 -15.71 35.12 12.53
CA HIS A 347 -15.49 36.11 13.57
C HIS A 347 -16.75 37.01 13.78
N SER A 348 -16.56 38.26 14.22
CA SER A 348 -17.66 39.20 14.41
C SER A 348 -18.39 39.54 13.10
N GLU A 349 -19.66 39.95 13.18
CA GLU A 349 -20.45 40.32 11.99
C GLU A 349 -19.77 41.34 11.08
N ALA A 350 -19.04 42.31 11.68
CA ALA A 350 -18.27 43.29 10.91
C ALA A 350 -17.16 42.63 10.09
N ARG A 351 -16.44 41.68 10.68
CA ARG A 351 -15.39 40.88 9.99
C ARG A 351 -15.96 40.00 8.92
N VAL A 352 -17.11 39.36 9.18
CA VAL A 352 -17.81 38.54 8.17
C VAL A 352 -18.24 39.37 6.97
N ARG A 353 -18.76 40.60 7.19
CA ARG A 353 -19.11 41.53 6.09
C ARG A 353 -17.88 41.94 5.28
N GLU A 354 -16.77 42.27 5.95
CA GLU A 354 -15.50 42.58 5.30
C GLU A 354 -14.99 41.40 4.46
N ALA A 355 -15.08 40.19 5.02
CA ALA A 355 -14.71 38.95 4.34
C ALA A 355 -15.56 38.69 3.06
N LYS A 356 -16.90 38.88 3.14
CA LYS A 356 -17.80 38.81 1.99
C LYS A 356 -17.42 39.79 0.88
N GLN A 357 -17.18 41.08 1.26
CA GLN A 357 -16.75 42.11 0.31
C GLN A 357 -15.42 41.76 -0.34
N THR A 358 -14.46 41.24 0.42
CA THR A 358 -13.13 40.83 -0.07
C THR A 358 -13.26 39.66 -1.06
N LEU A 359 -14.04 38.67 -0.73
CA LEU A 359 -14.24 37.49 -1.62
C LEU A 359 -14.89 37.91 -2.94
N VAL A 360 -15.96 38.72 -2.90
CA VAL A 360 -16.63 39.26 -4.08
C VAL A 360 -15.70 40.12 -4.92
N ARG A 361 -14.86 40.97 -4.30
CA ARG A 361 -13.86 41.77 -4.99
C ARG A 361 -12.85 40.93 -5.73
N LEU A 362 -12.30 39.85 -5.10
CA LEU A 362 -11.34 38.95 -5.73
C LEU A 362 -11.98 38.20 -6.91
N ILE A 363 -13.20 37.69 -6.73
CA ILE A 363 -13.95 37.01 -7.78
C ILE A 363 -14.09 37.90 -9.01
N LYS A 364 -14.57 39.14 -8.83
CA LYS A 364 -14.78 40.09 -9.95
C LYS A 364 -13.48 40.57 -10.57
N LYS A 365 -12.44 40.82 -9.74
CA LYS A 365 -11.14 41.33 -10.22
C LYS A 365 -10.42 40.34 -11.13
N TYR A 366 -10.46 39.04 -10.80
CA TYR A 366 -9.69 38.02 -11.50
C TYR A 366 -10.53 37.09 -12.39
N GLY A 367 -11.85 37.29 -12.44
CA GLY A 367 -12.73 36.43 -13.22
C GLY A 367 -12.76 34.99 -12.67
N VAL A 368 -12.78 34.84 -11.37
CA VAL A 368 -12.81 33.53 -10.71
C VAL A 368 -14.07 32.77 -11.09
N THR A 369 -13.93 31.51 -11.42
CA THR A 369 -15.06 30.65 -11.79
C THR A 369 -15.15 29.40 -10.92
N LEU A 370 -14.18 29.19 -10.01
CA LEU A 370 -14.10 28.01 -9.17
C LEU A 370 -13.53 28.36 -7.77
N ILE A 371 -14.06 27.73 -6.72
CA ILE A 371 -13.56 27.89 -5.36
C ILE A 371 -13.26 26.49 -4.78
N ALA A 372 -12.04 26.29 -4.28
CA ALA A 372 -11.60 25.11 -3.55
C ALA A 372 -11.54 25.42 -2.06
N ILE A 373 -12.22 24.64 -1.22
CA ILE A 373 -12.27 24.83 0.22
C ILE A 373 -11.60 23.63 0.89
N GLY A 374 -10.58 23.84 1.72
CA GLY A 374 -9.96 22.76 2.50
C GLY A 374 -10.95 22.11 3.47
N ASN A 375 -10.83 20.80 3.70
CA ASN A 375 -11.75 20.03 4.55
C ASN A 375 -11.31 19.97 6.04
N GLY A 376 -10.42 20.83 6.50
CA GLY A 376 -9.93 20.85 7.86
C GLY A 376 -10.84 21.61 8.83
N THR A 377 -10.21 22.16 9.89
CA THR A 377 -10.90 22.91 10.93
C THR A 377 -11.59 24.14 10.35
N ALA A 378 -12.87 24.41 10.72
CA ALA A 378 -13.72 25.48 10.20
C ALA A 378 -14.10 25.35 8.69
N SER A 379 -13.94 24.19 8.09
CA SER A 379 -14.32 23.93 6.69
C SER A 379 -15.81 24.16 6.46
N LYS A 380 -16.66 23.64 7.37
CA LYS A 380 -18.11 23.79 7.29
C LYS A 380 -18.54 25.24 7.29
N GLU A 381 -18.06 26.01 8.25
CA GLU A 381 -18.41 27.41 8.39
C GLU A 381 -17.93 28.22 7.18
N THR A 382 -16.76 27.87 6.64
CA THR A 382 -16.22 28.47 5.41
C THR A 382 -17.03 28.10 4.19
N GLU A 383 -17.55 26.87 4.11
CA GLU A 383 -18.45 26.42 3.06
C GLU A 383 -19.77 27.20 3.08
N ILE A 384 -20.40 27.29 4.27
CA ILE A 384 -21.63 28.08 4.47
C ILE A 384 -21.42 29.55 4.09
N PHE A 385 -20.35 30.16 4.60
CA PHE A 385 -19.96 31.52 4.28
C PHE A 385 -19.80 31.73 2.77
N THR A 386 -19.18 30.80 2.08
CA THR A 386 -18.96 30.84 0.63
C THR A 386 -20.29 30.80 -0.12
N ASP A 387 -21.14 29.80 0.21
CA ASP A 387 -22.45 29.64 -0.41
C ASP A 387 -23.34 30.88 -0.22
N GLU A 388 -23.46 31.37 1.02
CA GLU A 388 -24.21 32.59 1.30
C GLU A 388 -23.68 33.78 0.51
N THR A 389 -22.35 33.97 0.45
CA THR A 389 -21.71 35.07 -0.27
C THR A 389 -22.04 35.03 -1.76
N LEU A 390 -21.98 33.84 -2.37
CA LEU A 390 -22.30 33.65 -3.79
C LEU A 390 -23.77 33.90 -4.07
N ARG A 391 -24.71 33.39 -3.25
CA ARG A 391 -26.16 33.61 -3.40
C ARG A 391 -26.56 35.07 -3.21
N GLU A 392 -26.09 35.72 -2.16
CA GLU A 392 -26.39 37.12 -1.87
C GLU A 392 -25.94 38.08 -2.98
N ASN A 393 -24.88 37.72 -3.71
CA ASN A 393 -24.33 38.54 -4.78
C ASN A 393 -24.68 38.03 -6.20
N HIS A 394 -25.56 37.02 -6.31
CA HIS A 394 -25.97 36.41 -7.58
C HIS A 394 -24.80 36.00 -8.48
N LEU A 395 -23.77 35.37 -7.87
CA LEU A 395 -22.58 34.89 -8.55
C LEU A 395 -22.72 33.41 -8.91
N ASP A 396 -22.64 33.11 -10.18
CA ASP A 396 -22.68 31.74 -10.71
C ASP A 396 -21.25 31.17 -10.70
N ILE A 397 -20.78 30.74 -9.53
CA ILE A 397 -19.45 30.23 -9.27
C ILE A 397 -19.58 28.84 -8.64
N ASP A 398 -18.90 27.88 -9.24
CA ASP A 398 -18.81 26.55 -8.66
C ASP A 398 -17.87 26.50 -7.45
N TYR A 399 -18.17 25.67 -6.46
CA TYR A 399 -17.23 25.41 -5.38
C TYR A 399 -17.19 23.92 -5.00
N MET A 400 -16.09 23.51 -4.39
CA MET A 400 -15.91 22.16 -3.91
C MET A 400 -15.04 22.13 -2.66
N VAL A 401 -15.41 21.24 -1.70
CA VAL A 401 -14.55 20.92 -0.57
C VAL A 401 -13.52 19.89 -1.01
N VAL A 402 -12.24 20.22 -0.85
CA VAL A 402 -11.09 19.38 -1.25
C VAL A 402 -10.39 18.81 -0.02
N ASN A 403 -9.90 17.60 -0.14
CA ASN A 403 -9.08 16.99 0.91
C ASN A 403 -7.76 17.76 1.06
N GLU A 404 -7.50 18.35 2.23
CA GLU A 404 -6.28 19.10 2.54
C GLU A 404 -5.18 18.25 3.17
N ALA A 405 -5.38 16.93 3.34
CA ALA A 405 -4.38 16.05 3.96
C ALA A 405 -2.99 16.26 3.35
N GLY A 406 -1.98 16.42 4.20
CA GLY A 406 -0.61 16.69 3.80
C GLY A 406 -0.33 18.14 3.31
N ALA A 407 -1.33 19.03 3.16
CA ALA A 407 -1.09 20.42 2.74
C ALA A 407 -0.20 21.17 3.74
N SER A 408 -0.41 20.97 5.03
CA SER A 408 0.43 21.54 6.08
C SER A 408 1.87 21.01 6.04
N VAL A 409 2.06 19.72 5.70
CA VAL A 409 3.40 19.11 5.54
C VAL A 409 4.10 19.71 4.33
N TYR A 410 3.40 19.79 3.19
CA TYR A 410 3.92 20.44 2.00
C TYR A 410 4.31 21.90 2.27
N SER A 411 3.42 22.70 2.84
CA SER A 411 3.65 24.13 3.06
C SER A 411 4.89 24.40 3.93
N ALA A 412 5.21 23.50 4.87
CA ALA A 412 6.41 23.54 5.71
C ALA A 412 7.67 22.97 5.03
N SER A 413 7.56 22.37 3.87
CA SER A 413 8.66 21.71 3.18
C SER A 413 9.66 22.72 2.56
N LYS A 414 10.89 22.25 2.35
CA LYS A 414 11.90 23.02 1.60
C LYS A 414 11.46 23.25 0.15
N LEU A 415 10.67 22.33 -0.42
CA LEU A 415 10.14 22.44 -1.78
C LEU A 415 9.18 23.61 -1.87
N ALA A 416 8.19 23.70 -0.98
CA ALA A 416 7.24 24.81 -0.98
C ALA A 416 7.91 26.16 -0.67
N ALA A 417 8.95 26.16 0.17
CA ALA A 417 9.75 27.36 0.42
C ALA A 417 10.53 27.83 -0.82
N ALA A 418 10.97 26.91 -1.66
CA ALA A 418 11.64 27.23 -2.92
C ALA A 418 10.67 27.63 -4.03
N GLU A 419 9.46 27.03 -4.09
CA GLU A 419 8.41 27.36 -5.05
C GLU A 419 7.78 28.75 -4.77
N TYR A 420 7.59 29.07 -3.47
CA TYR A 420 6.92 30.30 -3.00
C TYR A 420 7.70 30.96 -1.87
N PRO A 421 8.88 31.52 -2.14
CA PRO A 421 9.71 32.14 -1.10
C PRO A 421 9.08 33.39 -0.48
N GLU A 422 8.22 34.09 -1.22
CA GLU A 422 7.52 35.31 -0.79
C GLU A 422 6.30 35.05 0.10
N TYR A 423 5.78 33.82 0.18
CA TYR A 423 4.59 33.48 0.96
C TYR A 423 4.94 32.75 2.25
N ASP A 424 4.20 33.04 3.30
CA ASP A 424 4.30 32.29 4.56
C ASP A 424 3.69 30.87 4.42
N LEU A 425 3.91 30.05 5.44
CA LEU A 425 3.42 28.66 5.50
C LEU A 425 1.93 28.54 5.21
N THR A 426 1.13 29.47 5.74
CA THR A 426 -0.33 29.38 5.68
C THR A 426 -0.88 29.77 4.33
N LEU A 427 -0.24 30.73 3.66
CA LEU A 427 -0.60 31.13 2.29
C LEU A 427 -0.22 30.04 1.28
N ARG A 428 0.93 29.36 1.47
CA ARG A 428 1.32 28.20 0.62
C ARG A 428 0.31 27.06 0.71
N SER A 429 -0.32 26.86 1.89
CA SER A 429 -1.38 25.87 2.05
C SER A 429 -2.61 26.22 1.20
N ALA A 430 -3.05 27.47 1.20
CA ALA A 430 -4.17 27.92 0.38
C ALA A 430 -3.89 27.78 -1.13
N VAL A 431 -2.65 28.05 -1.57
CA VAL A 431 -2.21 27.80 -2.95
C VAL A 431 -2.32 26.31 -3.29
N SER A 432 -1.83 25.44 -2.42
CA SER A 432 -1.90 23.99 -2.60
C SER A 432 -3.35 23.50 -2.71
N ILE A 433 -4.26 24.02 -1.90
CA ILE A 433 -5.69 23.68 -1.95
C ILE A 433 -6.30 24.05 -3.32
N ALA A 434 -5.96 25.22 -3.87
CA ALA A 434 -6.42 25.62 -5.20
C ALA A 434 -5.88 24.68 -6.29
N HIS A 435 -4.58 24.38 -6.26
CA HIS A 435 -3.93 23.49 -7.24
C HIS A 435 -4.48 22.06 -7.19
N ARG A 436 -4.85 21.56 -6.01
CA ARG A 436 -5.45 20.20 -5.88
C ARG A 436 -6.75 20.06 -6.64
N LEU A 437 -7.52 21.12 -6.79
CA LEU A 437 -8.74 21.07 -7.57
C LEU A 437 -8.43 21.20 -9.07
N GLN A 438 -7.42 22.01 -9.42
CA GLN A 438 -7.00 22.18 -10.82
C GLN A 438 -6.35 20.93 -11.39
N ASP A 439 -5.37 20.32 -10.67
CA ASP A 439 -4.76 19.01 -11.00
C ASP A 439 -4.29 18.30 -9.73
N PRO A 440 -5.09 17.36 -9.22
CA PRO A 440 -4.77 16.61 -8.01
C PRO A 440 -3.42 15.87 -8.08
N LEU A 441 -3.13 15.22 -9.22
CA LEU A 441 -1.89 14.46 -9.40
C LEU A 441 -0.66 15.36 -9.32
N ALA A 442 -0.67 16.47 -10.08
CA ALA A 442 0.47 17.38 -10.15
C ALA A 442 0.81 18.02 -8.79
N GLU A 443 -0.20 18.22 -7.94
CA GLU A 443 0.01 18.78 -6.60
C GLU A 443 0.35 17.69 -5.56
N LEU A 444 -0.36 16.57 -5.54
CA LEU A 444 -0.17 15.52 -4.54
C LEU A 444 1.20 14.82 -4.63
N VAL A 445 1.80 14.75 -5.80
CA VAL A 445 3.17 14.19 -5.97
C VAL A 445 4.26 14.99 -5.24
N LYS A 446 3.98 16.24 -4.86
CA LYS A 446 4.89 17.09 -4.07
C LYS A 446 4.90 16.72 -2.59
N ILE A 447 3.97 15.87 -2.15
CA ILE A 447 3.71 15.50 -0.77
C ILE A 447 4.17 14.07 -0.57
N ASP A 448 4.88 13.82 0.53
CA ASP A 448 5.17 12.44 0.94
C ASP A 448 3.84 11.67 1.09
N PRO A 449 3.64 10.56 0.33
CA PRO A 449 2.39 9.80 0.39
C PRO A 449 1.98 9.38 1.79
N LYS A 450 2.93 9.21 2.71
CA LYS A 450 2.66 8.91 4.13
C LYS A 450 1.99 10.07 4.88
N ALA A 451 2.15 11.30 4.42
CA ALA A 451 1.46 12.46 4.98
C ALA A 451 0.03 12.62 4.46
N ILE A 452 -0.34 11.87 3.42
CA ILE A 452 -1.71 11.79 2.91
C ILE A 452 -2.43 10.71 3.71
N GLY A 453 -3.52 11.06 4.39
CA GLY A 453 -4.30 10.10 5.17
C GLY A 453 -5.07 9.12 4.26
N VAL A 454 -4.51 7.94 4.00
CA VAL A 454 -5.09 6.94 3.11
C VAL A 454 -5.64 5.71 3.84
N GLY A 455 -5.51 5.66 5.17
CA GLY A 455 -6.10 4.57 5.95
C GLY A 455 -5.75 4.56 7.43
N GLN A 456 -6.51 3.78 8.19
CA GLN A 456 -6.28 3.53 9.61
C GLN A 456 -4.98 2.74 9.81
N TYR A 457 -4.29 2.94 10.94
CA TYR A 457 -3.03 2.28 11.28
C TYR A 457 -1.85 2.55 10.34
N GLN A 458 -1.95 3.52 9.42
CA GLN A 458 -0.89 3.86 8.48
C GLN A 458 0.47 4.10 9.16
N HIS A 459 0.48 4.76 10.34
CA HIS A 459 1.69 5.04 11.12
C HIS A 459 2.25 3.83 11.90
N ASP A 460 1.52 2.71 11.91
CA ASP A 460 1.96 1.46 12.55
C ASP A 460 2.65 0.49 11.58
N MET A 461 2.62 0.83 10.29
CA MET A 461 3.22 0.00 9.25
C MET A 461 4.75 0.07 9.27
N PRO A 462 5.46 -0.99 8.84
CA PRO A 462 6.90 -0.95 8.58
C PRO A 462 7.21 0.14 7.56
N ALA A 463 7.95 1.19 7.98
CA ALA A 463 8.14 2.43 7.21
C ALA A 463 8.68 2.17 5.80
N LYS A 464 9.73 1.35 5.65
CA LYS A 464 10.32 1.04 4.34
C LYS A 464 9.32 0.38 3.39
N ARG A 465 8.55 -0.59 3.90
CA ARG A 465 7.58 -1.32 3.10
C ARG A 465 6.40 -0.45 2.65
N LEU A 466 5.97 0.45 3.54
CA LEU A 466 4.96 1.45 3.21
C LEU A 466 5.47 2.43 2.15
N ASP A 467 6.72 2.92 2.29
CA ASP A 467 7.36 3.82 1.33
C ASP A 467 7.45 3.20 -0.07
N GLU A 468 7.92 1.95 -0.16
CA GLU A 468 8.03 1.23 -1.43
C GLU A 468 6.67 1.03 -2.10
N ALA A 469 5.65 0.63 -1.32
CA ALA A 469 4.31 0.41 -1.85
C ALA A 469 3.65 1.71 -2.33
N LEU A 470 3.63 2.76 -1.50
CA LEU A 470 2.99 4.02 -1.85
C LEU A 470 3.76 4.78 -2.94
N GLY A 471 5.10 4.76 -2.91
CA GLY A 471 5.94 5.31 -3.97
C GLY A 471 5.68 4.64 -5.31
N GLY A 472 5.51 3.31 -5.31
CA GLY A 472 5.13 2.57 -6.50
C GLY A 472 3.76 2.94 -7.07
N VAL A 473 2.80 3.31 -6.21
CA VAL A 473 1.49 3.83 -6.67
C VAL A 473 1.63 5.19 -7.33
N VAL A 474 2.42 6.09 -6.74
CA VAL A 474 2.69 7.42 -7.35
C VAL A 474 3.33 7.26 -8.71
N GLU A 475 4.40 6.45 -8.82
CA GLU A 475 5.06 6.13 -10.09
C GLU A 475 4.09 5.60 -11.13
N ALA A 476 3.26 4.61 -10.76
CA ALA A 476 2.27 4.02 -11.66
C ALA A 476 1.25 5.05 -12.16
N CYS A 477 0.73 5.92 -11.29
CA CYS A 477 -0.25 6.96 -11.65
C CYS A 477 0.37 8.00 -12.59
N VAL A 478 1.57 8.50 -12.28
CA VAL A 478 2.25 9.51 -13.12
C VAL A 478 2.55 8.96 -14.51
N ASN A 479 3.04 7.72 -14.61
CA ASN A 479 3.32 7.10 -15.90
C ASN A 479 2.05 6.73 -16.67
N ALA A 480 0.95 6.38 -15.99
CA ALA A 480 -0.34 6.14 -16.67
C ALA A 480 -0.92 7.40 -17.32
N VAL A 481 -0.82 8.54 -16.65
CA VAL A 481 -1.29 9.84 -17.16
C VAL A 481 -0.33 10.39 -18.23
N GLY A 482 0.98 10.21 -18.02
CA GLY A 482 2.03 10.86 -18.81
C GLY A 482 2.20 12.33 -18.42
N VAL A 483 3.31 12.93 -18.82
CA VAL A 483 3.72 14.24 -18.34
C VAL A 483 4.14 15.16 -19.49
N ASP A 484 3.61 16.38 -19.51
CA ASP A 484 4.07 17.42 -20.42
C ASP A 484 5.46 17.93 -20.00
N LEU A 485 6.41 17.81 -20.93
CA LEU A 485 7.81 18.12 -20.72
C LEU A 485 8.05 19.61 -20.46
N ASN A 486 7.18 20.48 -21.02
CA ASN A 486 7.31 21.93 -20.93
C ASN A 486 6.71 22.54 -19.67
N THR A 487 5.73 21.89 -19.06
CA THR A 487 5.00 22.43 -17.90
C THR A 487 5.31 21.71 -16.59
N ALA A 488 5.76 20.45 -16.64
CA ALA A 488 5.96 19.61 -15.48
C ALA A 488 6.96 20.17 -14.45
N SER A 489 6.64 20.02 -13.17
CA SER A 489 7.55 20.29 -12.06
C SER A 489 8.65 19.21 -11.94
N PRO A 490 9.79 19.50 -11.29
CA PRO A 490 10.79 18.46 -10.99
C PRO A 490 10.20 17.30 -10.19
N SER A 491 9.30 17.58 -9.25
CA SER A 491 8.64 16.56 -8.43
C SER A 491 7.73 15.62 -9.24
N LEU A 492 7.09 16.13 -10.29
CA LEU A 492 6.31 15.30 -11.20
C LEU A 492 7.22 14.46 -12.12
N LEU A 493 8.28 15.07 -12.67
CA LEU A 493 9.22 14.42 -13.56
C LEU A 493 10.00 13.28 -12.92
N GLU A 494 10.39 13.40 -11.62
CA GLU A 494 11.14 12.35 -10.94
C GLU A 494 10.36 11.05 -10.72
N ASN A 495 9.04 11.09 -10.88
CA ASN A 495 8.17 9.90 -10.85
C ASN A 495 7.98 9.25 -12.23
N ILE A 496 8.57 9.80 -13.29
CA ILE A 496 8.61 9.16 -14.60
C ILE A 496 9.66 8.05 -14.62
N ALA A 497 9.28 6.91 -15.17
CA ALA A 497 10.15 5.75 -15.36
C ALA A 497 11.52 6.16 -15.95
N GLY A 498 12.60 5.78 -15.31
CA GLY A 498 13.97 6.08 -15.75
C GLY A 498 14.46 7.51 -15.49
N ILE A 499 13.68 8.39 -14.88
CA ILE A 499 14.10 9.76 -14.53
C ILE A 499 14.46 9.84 -13.04
N SER A 500 15.72 10.12 -12.74
CA SER A 500 16.17 10.42 -11.37
C SER A 500 15.90 11.88 -10.99
N SER A 501 15.88 12.20 -9.68
CA SER A 501 15.72 13.58 -9.19
C SER A 501 16.71 14.57 -9.80
N ALA A 502 17.97 14.13 -10.02
CA ALA A 502 18.97 14.96 -10.68
C ALA A 502 18.64 15.24 -12.15
N VAL A 503 18.14 14.24 -12.88
CA VAL A 503 17.70 14.39 -14.28
C VAL A 503 16.45 15.27 -14.37
N ALA A 504 15.50 15.10 -13.45
CA ALA A 504 14.28 15.94 -13.39
C ALA A 504 14.64 17.44 -13.26
N LYS A 505 15.57 17.77 -12.36
CA LYS A 505 16.08 19.14 -12.21
C LYS A 505 16.81 19.64 -13.45
N ASN A 506 17.62 18.79 -14.10
CA ASN A 506 18.31 19.14 -15.33
C ASN A 506 17.35 19.39 -16.52
N ILE A 507 16.23 18.66 -16.60
CA ILE A 507 15.18 18.91 -17.60
C ILE A 507 14.61 20.32 -17.44
N VAL A 508 14.27 20.70 -16.21
CA VAL A 508 13.73 22.03 -15.92
C VAL A 508 14.75 23.13 -16.19
N ALA A 509 16.01 22.95 -15.77
CA ALA A 509 17.09 23.89 -16.07
C ALA A 509 17.31 24.03 -17.58
N TYR A 510 17.34 22.90 -18.31
CA TYR A 510 17.54 22.91 -19.77
C TYR A 510 16.46 23.74 -20.47
N ARG A 511 15.18 23.58 -20.13
CA ARG A 511 14.10 24.36 -20.77
C ARG A 511 14.11 25.84 -20.37
N GLN A 512 14.62 26.19 -19.19
CA GLN A 512 14.80 27.59 -18.78
C GLN A 512 15.91 28.28 -19.56
N GLU A 513 17.00 27.55 -19.86
CA GLU A 513 18.16 28.06 -20.57
C GLU A 513 17.99 28.06 -22.10
N ASN A 514 17.34 27.03 -22.64
CA ASN A 514 17.29 26.79 -24.11
C ASN A 514 15.89 27.00 -24.70
N GLY A 515 14.91 27.40 -23.88
CA GLY A 515 13.51 27.51 -24.27
C GLY A 515 12.76 26.17 -24.23
N ALA A 516 11.49 26.20 -24.59
CA ALA A 516 10.61 25.04 -24.58
C ALA A 516 11.09 23.92 -25.52
N PHE A 517 10.88 22.68 -25.11
CA PHE A 517 11.11 21.52 -25.99
C PHE A 517 10.10 21.58 -27.17
N THR A 518 10.58 21.44 -28.38
CA THR A 518 9.77 21.39 -29.59
C THR A 518 9.63 19.99 -30.17
N THR A 519 10.43 19.02 -29.66
CA THR A 519 10.34 17.61 -30.00
C THR A 519 10.74 16.76 -28.78
N ARG A 520 10.17 15.59 -28.67
CA ARG A 520 10.53 14.60 -27.63
C ARG A 520 12.01 14.19 -27.69
N ALA A 521 12.57 14.09 -28.90
CA ALA A 521 13.96 13.71 -29.10
C ALA A 521 14.97 14.69 -28.47
N GLN A 522 14.62 15.96 -28.28
CA GLN A 522 15.50 16.95 -27.67
C GLN A 522 15.89 16.62 -26.22
N ILE A 523 15.10 15.79 -25.52
CA ILE A 523 15.43 15.39 -24.15
C ILE A 523 16.78 14.63 -24.05
N LYS A 524 17.24 14.03 -25.15
CA LYS A 524 18.57 13.40 -25.24
C LYS A 524 19.72 14.38 -25.01
N LYS A 525 19.46 15.69 -25.13
CA LYS A 525 20.45 16.74 -24.88
C LYS A 525 20.56 17.12 -23.40
N VAL A 526 19.64 16.64 -22.57
CA VAL A 526 19.62 16.94 -21.13
C VAL A 526 20.80 16.22 -20.43
N PRO A 527 21.60 16.94 -19.62
CA PRO A 527 22.73 16.36 -18.92
C PRO A 527 22.29 15.20 -18.00
N LYS A 528 23.11 14.15 -17.96
CA LYS A 528 22.91 12.92 -17.17
C LYS A 528 21.73 12.01 -17.62
N LEU A 529 21.06 12.34 -18.70
CA LEU A 529 20.05 11.45 -19.28
C LEU A 529 20.72 10.54 -20.31
N GLY A 530 21.03 9.30 -19.92
CA GLY A 530 21.68 8.32 -20.81
C GLY A 530 20.67 7.59 -21.73
N PRO A 531 21.19 6.78 -22.69
CA PRO A 531 20.33 6.06 -23.64
C PRO A 531 19.28 5.16 -22.98
N LYS A 532 19.66 4.43 -21.92
CA LYS A 532 18.75 3.56 -21.17
C LYS A 532 17.64 4.36 -20.47
N ALA A 533 17.98 5.50 -19.86
CA ALA A 533 17.00 6.39 -19.24
C ALA A 533 16.04 6.96 -20.28
N PHE A 534 16.54 7.34 -21.47
CA PHE A 534 15.70 7.79 -22.59
C PHE A 534 14.71 6.70 -23.02
N GLU A 535 15.19 5.48 -23.22
CA GLU A 535 14.32 4.34 -23.56
C GLU A 535 13.20 4.17 -22.53
N GLN A 536 13.51 4.25 -21.23
CA GLN A 536 12.51 4.05 -20.17
C GLN A 536 11.49 5.18 -20.06
N CYS A 537 11.90 6.46 -20.31
CA CYS A 537 11.04 7.61 -20.06
C CYS A 537 10.31 8.15 -21.29
N ALA A 538 10.84 7.92 -22.49
CA ALA A 538 10.41 8.65 -23.69
C ALA A 538 8.92 8.53 -23.99
N GLY A 539 8.33 7.36 -23.81
CA GLY A 539 6.91 7.15 -24.08
C GLY A 539 5.95 7.82 -23.09
N PHE A 540 6.44 8.18 -21.89
CA PHE A 540 5.65 8.82 -20.84
C PHE A 540 5.75 10.35 -20.87
N LEU A 541 6.68 10.90 -21.65
CA LEU A 541 6.88 12.34 -21.81
C LEU A 541 6.18 12.83 -23.07
N ARG A 542 5.48 13.93 -22.97
CA ARG A 542 4.70 14.53 -24.05
C ARG A 542 5.18 15.93 -24.36
N VAL A 543 5.10 16.31 -25.63
CA VAL A 543 5.42 17.65 -26.13
C VAL A 543 4.27 18.10 -27.01
N PRO A 544 3.22 18.74 -26.46
CA PRO A 544 2.03 19.15 -27.19
C PRO A 544 2.33 20.10 -28.38
N GLU A 545 3.36 20.93 -28.23
CA GLU A 545 3.78 21.91 -29.22
C GLU A 545 4.61 21.33 -30.36
N SER A 546 4.89 20.01 -30.35
CA SER A 546 5.66 19.37 -31.41
C SER A 546 4.90 19.33 -32.73
N LYS A 547 5.64 19.57 -33.82
CA LYS A 547 5.11 19.38 -35.19
C LYS A 547 4.80 17.91 -35.50
N ASN A 548 5.41 16.98 -34.77
CA ASN A 548 5.11 15.57 -34.88
C ASN A 548 4.06 15.18 -33.82
N ILE A 549 2.85 14.88 -34.27
CA ILE A 549 1.73 14.51 -33.39
C ILE A 549 2.07 13.33 -32.49
N LEU A 550 2.97 12.43 -32.91
CA LEU A 550 3.40 11.28 -32.09
C LEU A 550 4.09 11.72 -30.80
N ASP A 551 4.75 12.89 -30.78
CA ASP A 551 5.36 13.43 -29.57
C ASP A 551 4.33 13.90 -28.54
N HIS A 552 3.07 14.10 -28.96
CA HIS A 552 1.94 14.44 -28.08
C HIS A 552 1.21 13.19 -27.55
N THR A 553 1.58 12.00 -28.02
CA THR A 553 0.92 10.72 -27.67
C THR A 553 1.75 9.90 -26.67
N GLY A 554 1.15 8.84 -26.13
CA GLY A 554 1.86 7.80 -25.37
C GLY A 554 2.55 6.76 -26.25
N VAL A 555 2.61 6.95 -27.58
CA VAL A 555 3.33 6.06 -28.49
C VAL A 555 4.84 6.18 -28.23
N HIS A 556 5.50 5.05 -27.98
CA HIS A 556 6.94 5.05 -27.76
C HIS A 556 7.71 5.36 -29.06
N PRO A 557 8.83 6.10 -29.01
CA PRO A 557 9.61 6.41 -30.23
C PRO A 557 10.02 5.19 -31.06
N GLU A 558 10.24 4.04 -30.44
CA GLU A 558 10.52 2.78 -31.14
C GLU A 558 9.39 2.35 -32.10
N SER A 559 8.16 2.78 -31.81
CA SER A 559 6.96 2.42 -32.57
C SER A 559 6.50 3.51 -33.55
N TYR A 560 7.30 4.56 -33.77
CA TYR A 560 6.91 5.66 -34.69
C TYR A 560 6.76 5.20 -36.14
N ASP A 561 7.65 4.31 -36.58
CA ASP A 561 7.57 3.72 -37.93
C ASP A 561 6.33 2.83 -38.07
N ALA A 562 6.00 2.05 -37.07
CA ALA A 562 4.79 1.23 -37.01
C ALA A 562 3.52 2.11 -37.07
N ALA A 563 3.49 3.24 -36.33
CA ALA A 563 2.39 4.21 -36.37
C ALA A 563 2.23 4.86 -37.76
N GLY A 564 3.34 5.21 -38.41
CA GLY A 564 3.34 5.73 -39.78
C GLY A 564 2.81 4.73 -40.79
N THR A 565 3.23 3.46 -40.68
CA THR A 565 2.76 2.35 -41.53
C THR A 565 1.26 2.09 -41.34
N LEU A 566 0.79 2.07 -40.07
CA LEU A 566 -0.64 1.94 -39.76
C LEU A 566 -1.49 3.04 -40.40
N LEU A 567 -1.07 4.32 -40.24
CA LEU A 567 -1.80 5.45 -40.79
C LEU A 567 -1.87 5.37 -42.31
N THR A 568 -0.77 5.05 -42.97
CA THR A 568 -0.71 4.87 -44.42
C THR A 568 -1.64 3.75 -44.89
N ALA A 569 -1.64 2.59 -44.22
CA ALA A 569 -2.52 1.48 -44.54
C ALA A 569 -4.01 1.83 -44.36
N CYS A 570 -4.34 2.71 -43.40
CA CYS A 570 -5.70 3.20 -43.17
C CYS A 570 -6.07 4.43 -44.05
N GLY A 571 -5.19 4.89 -44.94
CA GLY A 571 -5.43 5.99 -45.83
C GLY A 571 -5.32 7.38 -45.18
N TYR A 572 -4.48 7.49 -44.15
CA TYR A 572 -4.16 8.76 -43.48
C TYR A 572 -2.70 9.16 -43.74
N ASP A 573 -2.42 10.46 -43.68
CA ASP A 573 -1.07 11.03 -43.79
C ASP A 573 -0.64 11.60 -42.42
N LEU A 574 0.42 11.06 -41.84
CA LEU A 574 0.97 11.54 -40.57
C LEU A 574 1.32 13.03 -40.58
N LYS A 575 1.78 13.55 -41.75
CA LYS A 575 2.15 14.98 -41.91
C LYS A 575 0.95 15.91 -41.93
N LYS A 576 -0.25 15.37 -42.14
CA LYS A 576 -1.52 16.11 -42.21
C LYS A 576 -2.42 15.74 -41.04
N ALA A 577 -1.82 15.54 -39.87
CA ALA A 577 -2.55 15.17 -38.66
C ALA A 577 -3.59 16.27 -38.32
N PRO A 578 -4.89 15.90 -38.17
CA PRO A 578 -5.91 16.86 -37.75
C PRO A 578 -5.73 17.26 -36.28
N GLU A 579 -6.13 18.49 -35.97
CA GLU A 579 -6.30 18.90 -34.56
C GLU A 579 -7.28 17.94 -33.86
N GLY A 580 -6.85 17.28 -32.79
CA GLY A 580 -7.67 16.31 -32.03
C GLY A 580 -7.60 14.85 -32.53
N GLY A 581 -6.65 14.51 -33.42
CA GLY A 581 -6.31 13.15 -33.82
C GLY A 581 -7.08 12.56 -35.00
N PHE A 582 -6.80 11.29 -35.29
CA PHE A 582 -7.31 10.58 -36.47
C PHE A 582 -8.64 9.90 -36.18
N LYS A 583 -9.74 10.64 -36.12
CA LYS A 583 -11.09 10.11 -35.87
C LYS A 583 -11.45 8.99 -36.85
N GLY A 584 -11.99 7.86 -36.31
CA GLY A 584 -12.40 6.70 -37.09
C GLY A 584 -11.25 5.79 -37.53
N LEU A 585 -10.06 6.00 -37.01
CA LEU A 585 -8.90 5.13 -37.28
C LEU A 585 -9.16 3.69 -36.76
N LYS A 586 -9.77 3.56 -35.60
CA LYS A 586 -10.13 2.26 -35.02
C LYS A 586 -11.05 1.46 -35.94
N GLU A 587 -12.14 2.07 -36.39
CA GLU A 587 -13.11 1.41 -37.27
C GLU A 587 -12.47 0.96 -38.62
N LYS A 588 -11.56 1.81 -39.21
CA LYS A 588 -10.83 1.45 -40.42
C LYS A 588 -9.85 0.32 -40.18
N ALA A 589 -9.12 0.37 -39.07
CA ALA A 589 -8.17 -0.71 -38.68
C ALA A 589 -8.89 -2.02 -38.42
N GLU A 590 -10.04 -2.01 -37.77
CA GLU A 590 -10.88 -3.20 -37.55
C GLU A 590 -11.39 -3.80 -38.87
N LYS A 591 -11.82 -2.97 -39.82
CA LYS A 591 -12.23 -3.42 -41.19
C LYS A 591 -11.10 -4.05 -41.96
N LEU A 592 -9.87 -3.55 -41.82
CA LEU A 592 -8.68 -4.11 -42.49
C LEU A 592 -8.14 -5.36 -41.79
N GLY A 593 -8.53 -5.58 -40.51
CA GLY A 593 -8.12 -6.70 -39.67
C GLY A 593 -6.88 -6.39 -38.82
N ILE A 594 -7.09 -6.28 -37.51
CA ILE A 594 -6.04 -5.92 -36.54
C ILE A 594 -4.82 -6.83 -36.62
N ALA A 595 -5.03 -8.16 -36.68
CA ALA A 595 -3.94 -9.13 -36.77
C ALA A 595 -3.08 -8.95 -38.03
N LYS A 596 -3.71 -8.68 -39.17
CA LYS A 596 -3.01 -8.43 -40.44
C LYS A 596 -2.20 -7.14 -40.39
N LEU A 597 -2.78 -6.07 -39.83
CA LEU A 597 -2.10 -4.80 -39.67
C LEU A 597 -0.94 -4.90 -38.68
N ALA A 598 -1.07 -5.67 -37.59
CA ALA A 598 -0.02 -5.89 -36.61
C ALA A 598 1.24 -6.50 -37.28
N VAL A 599 1.05 -7.54 -38.12
CA VAL A 599 2.14 -8.15 -38.89
C VAL A 599 2.75 -7.11 -39.86
N GLN A 600 1.92 -6.33 -40.57
CA GLN A 600 2.40 -5.30 -41.51
C GLN A 600 3.20 -4.19 -40.81
N CYS A 601 2.80 -3.81 -39.61
CA CYS A 601 3.47 -2.79 -38.81
C CYS A 601 4.68 -3.34 -38.01
N GLY A 602 4.90 -4.65 -37.99
CA GLY A 602 6.00 -5.30 -37.25
C GLY A 602 5.84 -5.20 -35.72
N VAL A 603 4.61 -5.13 -35.21
CA VAL A 603 4.29 -5.02 -33.77
C VAL A 603 3.23 -6.06 -33.42
N GLY A 604 3.08 -6.35 -32.11
CA GLY A 604 2.00 -7.21 -31.64
C GLY A 604 0.63 -6.51 -31.66
N GLU A 605 -0.44 -7.29 -31.62
CA GLU A 605 -1.81 -6.75 -31.57
C GLU A 605 -2.07 -5.83 -30.35
N PRO A 606 -1.56 -6.13 -29.13
CA PRO A 606 -1.72 -5.22 -27.99
C PRO A 606 -1.10 -3.86 -28.24
N THR A 607 0.13 -3.81 -28.73
CA THR A 607 0.82 -2.55 -29.08
C THR A 607 0.12 -1.80 -30.20
N LEU A 608 -0.37 -2.50 -31.23
CA LEU A 608 -1.12 -1.87 -32.31
C LEU A 608 -2.42 -1.22 -31.81
N LYS A 609 -3.16 -1.90 -30.93
CA LYS A 609 -4.38 -1.35 -30.32
C LYS A 609 -4.09 -0.10 -29.49
N ASP A 610 -2.99 -0.09 -28.75
CA ASP A 610 -2.55 1.08 -28.00
C ASP A 610 -2.19 2.25 -28.94
N ILE A 611 -1.46 1.99 -30.02
CA ILE A 611 -1.12 3.01 -31.04
C ILE A 611 -2.40 3.61 -31.66
N ILE A 612 -3.38 2.77 -31.99
CA ILE A 612 -4.68 3.21 -32.54
C ILE A 612 -5.37 4.15 -31.56
N ALA A 613 -5.49 3.75 -30.29
CA ALA A 613 -6.16 4.54 -29.26
C ALA A 613 -5.48 5.90 -29.02
N GLU A 614 -4.15 5.91 -29.01
CA GLU A 614 -3.35 7.14 -28.83
C GLU A 614 -3.44 8.08 -30.04
N LEU A 615 -3.54 7.54 -31.25
CA LEU A 615 -3.67 8.34 -32.48
C LEU A 615 -5.09 8.87 -32.71
N GLU A 616 -6.11 8.15 -32.23
CA GLU A 616 -7.50 8.65 -32.26
C GLU A 616 -7.71 9.85 -31.35
N LYS A 617 -7.06 9.85 -30.18
CA LYS A 617 -7.15 10.91 -29.18
C LYS A 617 -5.76 11.23 -28.63
N PRO A 618 -4.95 12.01 -29.38
CA PRO A 618 -3.63 12.44 -28.90
C PRO A 618 -3.72 13.20 -27.58
N GLY A 619 -2.77 12.97 -26.68
CA GLY A 619 -2.78 13.60 -25.37
C GLY A 619 -3.87 13.10 -24.43
N ARG A 620 -4.45 11.92 -24.70
CA ARG A 620 -5.47 11.30 -23.84
C ARG A 620 -4.99 11.24 -22.39
N ASP A 621 -5.81 11.80 -21.53
CA ASP A 621 -5.67 11.65 -20.07
C ASP A 621 -6.68 10.58 -19.61
N PRO A 622 -6.25 9.46 -19.02
CA PRO A 622 -7.17 8.42 -18.58
C PRO A 622 -8.16 8.90 -17.51
N ARG A 623 -7.89 10.02 -16.86
CA ARG A 623 -8.77 10.65 -15.87
C ARG A 623 -9.98 11.34 -16.51
N ASP A 624 -9.91 11.71 -17.81
CA ASP A 624 -11.04 12.33 -18.55
C ASP A 624 -12.22 11.38 -18.75
N GLU A 625 -12.01 10.06 -18.60
CA GLU A 625 -13.06 9.03 -18.72
C GLU A 625 -13.79 8.78 -17.39
N LEU A 626 -13.28 9.33 -16.29
CA LEU A 626 -13.89 9.23 -14.98
C LEU A 626 -14.99 10.30 -14.84
N PRO A 627 -16.01 10.05 -14.00
CA PRO A 627 -17.04 11.05 -13.72
C PRO A 627 -16.41 12.33 -13.21
N SER A 628 -16.81 13.49 -13.77
CA SER A 628 -16.36 14.78 -13.28
C SER A 628 -16.69 14.97 -11.80
N PRO A 629 -15.85 15.66 -11.01
CA PRO A 629 -16.13 15.98 -9.62
C PRO A 629 -17.50 16.65 -9.49
N ILE A 630 -18.23 16.32 -8.41
CA ILE A 630 -19.53 16.97 -8.11
C ILE A 630 -19.21 18.34 -7.55
N LEU A 631 -19.38 19.37 -8.41
CA LEU A 631 -19.32 20.75 -7.97
C LEU A 631 -20.64 21.12 -7.30
N ARG A 632 -20.60 21.84 -6.19
CA ARG A 632 -21.79 22.10 -5.34
C ARG A 632 -22.38 23.47 -5.63
N SER A 633 -23.71 23.53 -5.60
CA SER A 633 -24.48 24.75 -5.57
C SER A 633 -25.40 24.87 -4.33
N ASP A 634 -25.63 23.77 -3.60
CA ASP A 634 -26.57 23.72 -2.46
C ASP A 634 -26.02 22.91 -1.28
N ILE A 635 -26.00 23.50 -0.07
CA ILE A 635 -25.69 22.80 1.19
C ILE A 635 -26.96 22.25 1.80
N LYS A 636 -26.93 20.99 2.22
CA LYS A 636 -27.97 20.40 3.08
C LYS A 636 -27.40 20.15 4.47
N ASP A 637 -28.12 20.60 5.50
CA ASP A 637 -27.79 20.28 6.89
C ASP A 637 -28.12 18.81 7.18
N MET A 638 -27.37 18.18 8.08
CA MET A 638 -27.67 16.83 8.57
C MET A 638 -29.12 16.70 9.13
N LYS A 639 -29.66 17.78 9.67
CA LYS A 639 -31.04 17.84 10.20
C LYS A 639 -32.10 17.75 9.11
N ASP A 640 -31.75 18.05 7.86
CA ASP A 640 -32.65 18.00 6.73
C ASP A 640 -32.75 16.62 6.13
N LEU A 641 -31.82 15.73 6.49
CA LEU A 641 -31.79 14.34 6.01
C LEU A 641 -32.91 13.52 6.66
N LYS A 642 -33.69 12.84 5.83
CA LYS A 642 -34.72 11.90 6.25
C LYS A 642 -34.40 10.48 5.79
N PRO A 643 -34.67 9.44 6.59
CA PRO A 643 -34.58 8.07 6.13
C PRO A 643 -35.31 7.85 4.81
N GLY A 644 -34.73 7.13 3.87
CA GLY A 644 -35.25 6.90 2.52
C GLY A 644 -34.89 7.97 1.49
N MET A 645 -34.28 9.09 1.87
CA MET A 645 -33.79 10.11 0.92
C MET A 645 -32.73 9.53 0.00
N GLU A 646 -32.91 9.70 -1.31
CA GLU A 646 -31.89 9.38 -2.32
C GLU A 646 -30.89 10.53 -2.45
N MET A 647 -29.61 10.22 -2.39
CA MET A 647 -28.51 11.15 -2.47
C MET A 647 -27.46 10.62 -3.45
N ARG A 648 -26.78 11.52 -4.16
CA ARG A 648 -25.53 11.20 -4.83
C ARG A 648 -24.38 11.61 -3.93
N GLY A 649 -23.39 10.74 -3.78
CA GLY A 649 -22.23 11.02 -2.93
C GLY A 649 -20.95 10.52 -3.55
N THR A 650 -19.83 11.05 -3.03
CA THR A 650 -18.48 10.64 -3.43
C THR A 650 -17.88 9.78 -2.33
N VAL A 651 -17.35 8.61 -2.67
CA VAL A 651 -16.64 7.74 -1.73
C VAL A 651 -15.34 8.43 -1.28
N ARG A 652 -15.23 8.72 0.02
CA ARG A 652 -14.07 9.39 0.62
C ARG A 652 -13.01 8.41 1.13
N ASN A 653 -13.48 7.29 1.67
CA ASN A 653 -12.60 6.27 2.22
C ASN A 653 -13.27 4.90 2.14
N VAL A 654 -12.46 3.87 1.87
CA VAL A 654 -12.91 2.47 1.87
C VAL A 654 -12.11 1.71 2.93
N ILE A 655 -12.84 1.04 3.83
CA ILE A 655 -12.29 0.30 4.97
C ILE A 655 -12.87 -1.11 5.00
N ASP A 656 -12.32 -2.01 5.80
CA ASP A 656 -12.70 -3.43 5.83
C ASP A 656 -14.19 -3.69 6.11
N PHE A 657 -14.86 -2.81 6.84
CA PHE A 657 -16.26 -2.98 7.22
C PHE A 657 -17.24 -2.07 6.44
N GLY A 658 -16.76 -1.30 5.45
CA GLY A 658 -17.63 -0.45 4.65
C GLY A 658 -16.91 0.68 3.94
N ALA A 659 -17.67 1.69 3.52
CA ALA A 659 -17.15 2.89 2.88
C ALA A 659 -17.77 4.15 3.47
N PHE A 660 -16.97 5.19 3.62
CA PHE A 660 -17.42 6.53 3.96
C PHE A 660 -17.74 7.30 2.68
N VAL A 661 -18.94 7.86 2.62
CA VAL A 661 -19.46 8.56 1.46
C VAL A 661 -19.85 9.98 1.84
N ASP A 662 -19.25 10.94 1.18
CA ASP A 662 -19.62 12.35 1.26
C ASP A 662 -20.89 12.59 0.41
N ILE A 663 -22.00 12.86 1.05
CA ILE A 663 -23.30 13.10 0.41
C ILE A 663 -23.67 14.59 0.35
N GLY A 664 -22.70 15.47 0.56
CA GLY A 664 -22.95 16.91 0.50
C GLY A 664 -23.45 17.52 1.81
N VAL A 665 -23.51 16.76 2.90
CA VAL A 665 -23.68 17.25 4.27
C VAL A 665 -22.35 17.17 5.01
N HIS A 666 -22.26 17.88 6.13
CA HIS A 666 -20.99 18.12 6.84
C HIS A 666 -20.33 16.91 7.49
N GLN A 667 -20.96 15.73 7.38
CA GLN A 667 -20.48 14.48 7.96
C GLN A 667 -20.57 13.40 6.90
N ASP A 668 -19.49 12.66 6.69
CA ASP A 668 -19.50 11.51 5.81
C ASP A 668 -20.46 10.44 6.35
N GLY A 669 -21.30 9.90 5.50
CA GLY A 669 -22.17 8.78 5.83
C GLY A 669 -21.44 7.46 5.66
N LEU A 670 -21.69 6.51 6.55
CA LEU A 670 -21.15 5.16 6.46
C LEU A 670 -22.11 4.24 5.69
N VAL A 671 -21.63 3.67 4.60
CA VAL A 671 -22.21 2.51 3.94
C VAL A 671 -21.53 1.26 4.49
N HIS A 672 -22.18 0.54 5.39
CA HIS A 672 -21.64 -0.70 5.93
C HIS A 672 -21.50 -1.75 4.83
N ILE A 673 -20.54 -2.70 4.94
CA ILE A 673 -20.29 -3.74 3.93
C ILE A 673 -21.56 -4.51 3.53
N THR A 674 -22.46 -4.76 4.46
CA THR A 674 -23.75 -5.44 4.21
C THR A 674 -24.74 -4.58 3.43
N GLN A 675 -24.48 -3.28 3.29
CA GLN A 675 -25.34 -2.29 2.62
C GLN A 675 -24.83 -1.84 1.26
N ILE A 676 -23.68 -2.37 0.81
CA ILE A 676 -23.04 -2.00 -0.48
C ILE A 676 -23.80 -2.66 -1.64
N SER A 677 -24.13 -3.94 -1.54
CA SER A 677 -24.77 -4.71 -2.62
C SER A 677 -25.70 -5.79 -2.07
N ASP A 678 -26.68 -6.19 -2.87
CA ASP A 678 -27.53 -7.35 -2.56
C ASP A 678 -26.78 -8.69 -2.65
N LYS A 679 -25.68 -8.73 -3.40
CA LYS A 679 -24.75 -9.86 -3.46
C LYS A 679 -23.78 -9.79 -2.29
N PHE A 680 -23.30 -10.96 -1.85
CA PHE A 680 -22.27 -11.02 -0.81
C PHE A 680 -20.99 -10.32 -1.27
N VAL A 681 -20.58 -9.30 -0.52
CA VAL A 681 -19.35 -8.56 -0.72
C VAL A 681 -18.32 -9.06 0.30
N ARG A 682 -17.20 -9.58 -0.17
CA ARG A 682 -16.13 -10.08 0.71
C ARG A 682 -15.27 -8.94 1.24
N HIS A 683 -14.90 -8.01 0.38
CA HIS A 683 -14.16 -6.80 0.72
C HIS A 683 -14.82 -5.59 0.06
N PRO A 684 -15.07 -4.50 0.79
CA PRO A 684 -15.66 -3.28 0.21
C PRO A 684 -14.87 -2.75 -0.99
N SER A 685 -13.55 -2.88 -0.98
CA SER A 685 -12.64 -2.48 -2.07
C SER A 685 -12.82 -3.26 -3.38
N ASP A 686 -13.52 -4.41 -3.35
CA ASP A 686 -13.84 -5.17 -4.57
C ASP A 686 -14.96 -4.48 -5.37
N VAL A 687 -15.75 -3.62 -4.71
CA VAL A 687 -16.95 -2.99 -5.28
C VAL A 687 -16.85 -1.48 -5.33
N LEU A 688 -16.18 -0.86 -4.34
CA LEU A 688 -16.09 0.59 -4.17
C LEU A 688 -14.65 1.05 -4.12
N LYS A 689 -14.41 2.22 -4.71
CA LYS A 689 -13.11 2.89 -4.73
C LYS A 689 -13.27 4.32 -4.24
N VAL A 690 -12.21 4.86 -3.63
CA VAL A 690 -12.16 6.29 -3.25
C VAL A 690 -12.30 7.15 -4.50
N GLY A 691 -13.21 8.12 -4.45
CA GLY A 691 -13.53 8.96 -5.60
C GLY A 691 -14.73 8.47 -6.43
N ASP A 692 -15.23 7.26 -6.22
CA ASP A 692 -16.42 6.77 -6.91
C ASP A 692 -17.63 7.65 -6.56
N ILE A 693 -18.43 7.98 -7.57
CA ILE A 693 -19.71 8.65 -7.39
C ILE A 693 -20.80 7.57 -7.30
N VAL A 694 -21.43 7.49 -6.14
CA VAL A 694 -22.42 6.47 -5.85
C VAL A 694 -23.78 7.08 -5.51
N THR A 695 -24.86 6.37 -5.87
CA THR A 695 -26.19 6.69 -5.38
C THR A 695 -26.42 5.92 -4.09
N VAL A 696 -26.80 6.64 -3.04
CA VAL A 696 -27.06 6.10 -1.71
C VAL A 696 -28.39 6.59 -1.18
N TRP A 697 -28.98 5.81 -0.28
CA TRP A 697 -30.18 6.19 0.45
C TRP A 697 -29.86 6.31 1.93
N VAL A 698 -30.41 7.32 2.56
CA VAL A 698 -30.25 7.53 4.01
C VAL A 698 -31.01 6.44 4.76
N LEU A 699 -30.32 5.66 5.61
CA LEU A 699 -30.94 4.66 6.49
C LEU A 699 -31.33 5.25 7.83
N ALA A 700 -30.41 5.97 8.45
CA ALA A 700 -30.60 6.58 9.75
C ALA A 700 -29.67 7.78 9.93
N VAL A 701 -30.11 8.76 10.71
CA VAL A 701 -29.35 9.97 11.07
C VAL A 701 -29.36 10.10 12.59
N ASP A 702 -28.18 10.07 13.21
CA ASP A 702 -27.99 10.37 14.63
C ASP A 702 -27.32 11.73 14.75
N VAL A 703 -28.13 12.77 14.82
CA VAL A 703 -27.66 14.16 14.90
C VAL A 703 -26.83 14.40 16.17
N ALA A 704 -27.18 13.75 17.29
CA ALA A 704 -26.50 13.92 18.55
C ALA A 704 -25.07 13.38 18.54
N ARG A 705 -24.83 12.29 17.80
CA ARG A 705 -23.52 11.65 17.65
C ARG A 705 -22.81 11.98 16.34
N GLY A 706 -23.42 12.81 15.49
CA GLY A 706 -22.88 13.16 14.19
C GLY A 706 -22.70 11.95 13.26
N ARG A 707 -23.63 10.99 13.26
CA ARG A 707 -23.52 9.76 12.47
C ARG A 707 -24.64 9.64 11.45
N ILE A 708 -24.26 9.33 10.20
CA ILE A 708 -25.19 9.05 9.11
C ILE A 708 -24.93 7.63 8.63
N SER A 709 -25.98 6.82 8.62
CA SER A 709 -25.95 5.47 8.06
C SER A 709 -26.60 5.49 6.68
N LEU A 710 -25.91 4.95 5.68
CA LEU A 710 -26.30 4.93 4.29
C LEU A 710 -26.43 3.50 3.77
N THR A 711 -27.19 3.33 2.69
CA THR A 711 -27.25 2.10 1.92
C THR A 711 -27.16 2.39 0.42
N MET A 712 -26.52 1.53 -0.32
CA MET A 712 -26.53 1.52 -1.79
C MET A 712 -27.65 0.61 -2.35
N LYS A 713 -28.38 -0.06 -1.47
CA LYS A 713 -29.53 -0.89 -1.84
C LYS A 713 -30.76 0.00 -1.96
N LYS A 714 -31.37 0.02 -3.15
CA LYS A 714 -32.60 0.77 -3.35
C LYS A 714 -33.67 0.29 -2.35
N PRO A 715 -34.23 1.17 -1.51
CA PRO A 715 -35.30 0.78 -0.61
C PRO A 715 -36.45 0.17 -1.43
N LYS A 716 -36.93 -0.99 -1.01
CA LYS A 716 -38.14 -1.55 -1.59
C LYS A 716 -39.27 -0.57 -1.29
N GLU A 717 -40.00 -0.10 -2.33
CA GLU A 717 -41.22 0.70 -2.16
C GLU A 717 -42.14 -0.05 -1.18
N GLN A 718 -42.39 0.58 -0.05
CA GLN A 718 -43.46 0.10 0.81
C GLN A 718 -44.75 0.22 0.01
N GLN A 719 -45.24 -0.91 -0.51
CA GLN A 719 -46.64 -0.99 -0.98
C GLN A 719 -47.50 -0.73 0.24
N ASN A 720 -48.09 0.48 0.30
CA ASN A 720 -49.21 0.78 1.16
C ASN A 720 -50.48 0.10 0.60
#